data_d53b5273e8cf893b8d6b09c070402bab
#
_entry.id   d53b5273e8cf893b8d6b09c070402bab
#
_cell.length_a   1.000
_cell.length_b   1.000
_cell.length_c   1.000
_cell.angle_alpha   90.00
_cell.angle_beta   90.00
_cell.angle_gamma   90.00
#
_symmetry.space_group_name_H-M   'P 1'
#
loop_
_entity.id
_entity.type
_entity.pdbx_description
1 polymer ?
#
loop_
_entity_poly.entity_id
_entity_poly.type
_entity_poly.pdbx_seq_one_letter_code
_entity_poly.pdbx_strand_id
1 'polypeptide(L)'
;MDQRPNNYNDQGPNGQGPNGNGGPGGPKNKSSLLVLLICVLATLLIWTVFSNILQSSTSKEITYDKFLEMLDKGEVKSVELQSGVLTIVPREQKVEGVEFEYSTTAMEDSTTLTARLLEAEQKTGNKITFNEIQPDPTGSIIYTILSLLVPFVFLIILMNWLMRKMNKGGGMMGVGKSKAKAYVQQETGVTFKDVAGEDEAKESLQEVVDFLHNPGKYTTIGAKLPKGALLVGPPGTGKTLLAKAVAGEAHVPFFSLSGSDFVEMFVGVGASRVRDLFEEAKKNAPCIIFIDEIDAIGKSRDSRYGGGNDEREQTLNQLLAEMDGFDSSKGILILAATNRPEILDPALLRPGRFDRRVIVERPDLTGRVNILKVHAKDVSQDETVDLDAIALATSGAVGSDLANMINEAAILAVKNGRKAVSQKDLYEAVEVVLVGKEKKDRILSQEERRIVSYHEVGHALVSALQKDAEPVQKITIVPRTMGALGYVMQVPEEEKYLNTKAELEAMLVGLLGGRAAEEVVFGNVTTGASNDIEKATQIAKAMITQYGMSEKFGLMGLASVEHEYLNGRVTLNCGDATATEIDHEVMKMLKESYEQAKQMLCEHRKTLDKIAAFLIERETITGKEFMEIFHEAEGIEGKEPEPAETAVEATPETPDAEPMTEAALQEEEVTADPVSDTPEEKKVQEPVKEDSQESPIQE
;
A
#
# COMPACT_ATOMS: atom_id res chain seq x y z
N MET A 1 -46.21 1.84 -21.18
CA MET A 1 -47.01 0.79 -20.56
C MET A 1 -46.13 0.21 -19.48
N ASP A 2 -46.13 0.78 -18.26
CA ASP A 2 -46.91 0.36 -17.09
C ASP A 2 -46.61 -1.08 -16.70
N GLN A 3 -46.07 -1.42 -15.54
CA GLN A 3 -46.52 -1.17 -14.17
C GLN A 3 -45.47 -1.67 -13.14
N ARG A 4 -45.30 -0.93 -12.05
CA ARG A 4 -44.92 -1.42 -10.70
C ARG A 4 -46.17 -2.07 -10.04
N PRO A 5 -46.15 -2.56 -8.78
CA PRO A 5 -45.12 -2.93 -7.78
C PRO A 5 -45.44 -4.26 -7.06
N ASN A 6 -44.61 -4.69 -6.08
CA ASN A 6 -45.20 -5.18 -4.81
C ASN A 6 -44.20 -5.26 -3.64
N ASN A 7 -44.63 -4.66 -2.56
CA ASN A 7 -44.24 -4.77 -1.16
C ASN A 7 -44.45 -6.19 -0.62
N TYR A 8 -43.57 -6.66 0.26
CA TYR A 8 -43.96 -7.53 1.37
C TYR A 8 -43.24 -7.09 2.66
N ASN A 9 -44.07 -6.57 3.58
CA ASN A 9 -43.84 -6.51 5.02
C ASN A 9 -43.98 -7.92 5.59
N ASP A 10 -43.12 -8.33 6.51
CA ASP A 10 -43.56 -9.18 7.60
C ASP A 10 -42.84 -8.89 8.92
N GLN A 11 -43.60 -8.92 10.00
CA GLN A 11 -43.30 -8.50 11.37
C GLN A 11 -42.73 -9.65 12.20
N GLY A 12 -41.78 -9.33 13.08
CA GLY A 12 -41.26 -9.78 14.33
C GLY A 12 -41.44 -11.22 14.86
N PRO A 13 -40.89 -11.59 16.01
CA PRO A 13 -40.92 -10.87 17.27
C PRO A 13 -39.65 -10.88 18.17
N ASN A 14 -39.64 -9.95 19.10
CA ASN A 14 -38.95 -9.81 20.40
C ASN A 14 -37.91 -10.83 20.89
N GLY A 15 -36.72 -10.32 21.28
CA GLY A 15 -35.83 -10.89 22.25
C GLY A 15 -34.92 -9.82 22.91
N GLN A 16 -35.06 -9.65 24.22
CA GLN A 16 -34.45 -8.64 25.08
C GLN A 16 -32.93 -8.83 25.32
N GLY A 17 -32.15 -7.76 25.27
CA GLY A 17 -31.09 -7.23 26.10
C GLY A 17 -29.74 -7.95 26.16
N PRO A 18 -28.66 -7.39 26.75
CA PRO A 18 -28.53 -6.09 27.38
C PRO A 18 -27.32 -5.23 26.92
N ASN A 19 -27.38 -3.97 27.22
CA ASN A 19 -26.31 -2.95 27.43
C ASN A 19 -24.91 -3.16 26.84
N GLY A 20 -24.58 -2.37 25.83
CA GLY A 20 -23.23 -2.04 25.45
C GLY A 20 -23.14 -0.58 24.99
N ASN A 21 -22.51 0.25 25.78
CA ASN A 21 -22.26 1.66 25.57
C ASN A 21 -21.36 1.86 24.35
N GLY A 22 -21.94 2.23 23.21
CA GLY A 22 -21.22 2.65 22.01
C GLY A 22 -21.48 4.12 21.73
N GLY A 23 -20.55 4.99 22.07
CA GLY A 23 -20.62 6.40 21.70
C GLY A 23 -20.41 6.63 20.20
N PRO A 24 -21.15 7.56 19.59
CA PRO A 24 -21.04 7.81 18.15
C PRO A 24 -19.83 8.68 17.84
N GLY A 25 -19.09 8.29 16.79
CA GLY A 25 -18.02 9.07 16.21
C GLY A 25 -18.49 10.41 15.66
N GLY A 26 -17.90 11.50 16.14
CA GLY A 26 -18.20 12.85 15.71
C GLY A 26 -17.57 13.21 14.36
N PRO A 27 -18.26 14.01 13.55
CA PRO A 27 -17.73 14.47 12.27
C PRO A 27 -16.76 15.65 12.41
N LYS A 28 -15.87 15.70 11.49
CA LYS A 28 -14.67 16.54 11.34
C LYS A 28 -14.92 18.06 11.37
N ASN A 29 -14.04 18.75 12.07
CA ASN A 29 -13.92 20.16 12.46
C ASN A 29 -13.86 21.25 11.37
N LYS A 30 -14.55 21.15 10.24
CA LYS A 30 -14.79 22.32 9.37
C LYS A 30 -16.02 23.15 9.79
N SER A 31 -16.83 22.62 10.70
CA SER A 31 -18.08 23.25 11.17
C SER A 31 -17.92 24.21 12.34
N SER A 32 -16.83 24.18 13.12
CA SER A 32 -16.71 25.00 14.32
C SER A 32 -16.47 26.49 14.01
N LEU A 33 -15.67 26.78 12.98
CA LEU A 33 -15.40 28.17 12.56
C LEU A 33 -16.62 28.76 11.85
N LEU A 34 -17.32 27.95 11.07
CA LEU A 34 -18.58 28.30 10.40
C LEU A 34 -19.72 28.47 11.39
N VAL A 35 -19.81 27.63 12.42
CA VAL A 35 -20.77 27.76 13.53
C VAL A 35 -20.46 29.02 14.35
N LEU A 36 -19.22 29.33 14.62
CA LEU A 36 -18.83 30.55 15.34
C LEU A 36 -19.16 31.81 14.52
N LEU A 37 -18.95 31.80 13.22
CA LEU A 37 -19.33 32.88 12.30
C LEU A 37 -20.86 33.04 12.25
N ILE A 38 -21.61 31.95 12.19
CA ILE A 38 -23.09 31.96 12.22
C ILE A 38 -23.61 32.47 13.56
N CYS A 39 -23.00 32.09 14.68
CA CYS A 39 -23.41 32.59 15.99
C CYS A 39 -23.15 34.10 16.13
N VAL A 40 -22.02 34.61 15.65
CA VAL A 40 -21.69 36.05 15.64
C VAL A 40 -22.67 36.81 14.75
N LEU A 41 -22.96 36.32 13.55
CA LEU A 41 -23.93 36.93 12.64
C LEU A 41 -25.36 36.89 13.23
N ALA A 42 -25.76 35.79 13.88
CA ALA A 42 -27.04 35.64 14.51
C ALA A 42 -27.20 36.59 15.71
N THR A 43 -26.18 36.79 16.57
CA THR A 43 -26.22 37.74 17.68
C THR A 43 -26.25 39.19 17.19
N LEU A 44 -25.53 39.53 16.13
CA LEU A 44 -25.62 40.86 15.50
C LEU A 44 -27.01 41.11 14.90
N LEU A 45 -27.57 40.10 14.24
CA LEU A 45 -28.92 40.21 13.65
C LEU A 45 -30.01 40.30 14.71
N ILE A 46 -29.95 39.55 15.81
CA ILE A 46 -30.84 39.66 16.94
C ILE A 46 -30.73 41.03 17.61
N TRP A 47 -29.52 41.56 17.77
CA TRP A 47 -29.28 42.89 18.34
C TRP A 47 -29.87 43.99 17.46
N THR A 48 -29.67 43.98 16.15
CA THR A 48 -30.23 44.95 15.21
C THR A 48 -31.75 44.89 15.15
N VAL A 49 -32.33 43.69 15.18
CA VAL A 49 -33.80 43.50 15.21
C VAL A 49 -34.35 44.01 16.56
N PHE A 50 -33.71 43.69 17.68
CA PHE A 50 -34.16 44.12 19.01
C PHE A 50 -34.03 45.63 19.18
N SER A 51 -32.97 46.29 18.72
CA SER A 51 -32.79 47.73 18.77
C SER A 51 -33.82 48.47 17.89
N ASN A 52 -34.12 47.92 16.69
CA ASN A 52 -35.16 48.48 15.83
C ASN A 52 -36.59 48.32 16.43
N ILE A 53 -36.87 47.20 17.08
CA ILE A 53 -38.18 46.99 17.74
C ILE A 53 -38.35 47.94 18.93
N LEU A 54 -37.29 48.18 19.70
CA LEU A 54 -37.35 49.10 20.84
C LEU A 54 -37.55 50.57 20.39
N GLN A 55 -37.02 50.94 19.23
CA GLN A 55 -37.12 52.31 18.68
C GLN A 55 -38.45 52.56 17.96
N SER A 56 -39.13 51.54 17.46
CA SER A 56 -40.34 51.66 16.64
C SER A 56 -41.70 51.55 17.42
N SER A 57 -41.63 51.29 18.73
CA SER A 57 -42.88 50.98 19.46
C SER A 57 -43.58 52.15 20.18
N THR A 58 -42.99 53.36 20.20
CA THR A 58 -43.53 54.52 20.94
C THR A 58 -43.89 55.76 20.10
N SER A 59 -43.27 55.91 18.90
CA SER A 59 -43.59 57.09 18.06
C SER A 59 -44.09 56.67 16.68
N LYS A 60 -45.19 57.29 16.22
CA LYS A 60 -45.76 57.11 14.90
C LYS A 60 -45.55 58.38 14.07
N GLU A 61 -44.89 58.27 12.95
CA GLU A 61 -44.64 59.39 12.07
C GLU A 61 -45.91 59.81 11.34
N ILE A 62 -46.21 61.11 11.37
CA ILE A 62 -47.35 61.73 10.68
C ILE A 62 -46.85 62.87 9.78
N THR A 63 -47.66 63.24 8.76
CA THR A 63 -47.36 64.40 7.94
C THR A 63 -47.58 65.69 8.65
N TYR A 64 -46.88 66.75 8.31
CA TYR A 64 -47.05 68.08 8.92
C TYR A 64 -48.47 68.62 8.73
N ASP A 65 -49.14 68.38 7.59
CA ASP A 65 -50.54 68.74 7.33
C ASP A 65 -51.48 68.09 8.33
N LYS A 66 -51.27 66.86 8.68
CA LYS A 66 -52.04 66.10 9.65
C LYS A 66 -51.86 66.62 11.06
N PHE A 67 -50.65 67.08 11.39
CA PHE A 67 -50.42 67.81 12.64
C PHE A 67 -51.24 69.13 12.70
N LEU A 68 -51.28 69.92 11.62
CA LEU A 68 -52.07 71.16 11.55
C LEU A 68 -53.59 70.87 11.70
N GLU A 69 -54.05 69.80 11.05
CA GLU A 69 -55.44 69.33 11.20
C GLU A 69 -55.82 68.98 12.65
N MET A 70 -54.91 68.25 13.35
CA MET A 70 -55.07 67.92 14.77
C MET A 70 -55.03 69.14 15.67
N LEU A 71 -54.23 70.13 15.29
CA LEU A 71 -54.09 71.37 16.00
C LEU A 71 -55.44 72.20 15.92
N ASP A 72 -55.96 72.30 14.67
CA ASP A 72 -57.23 72.98 14.44
C ASP A 72 -58.48 72.32 15.13
N LYS A 73 -58.41 70.99 15.28
CA LYS A 73 -59.42 70.20 15.98
C LYS A 73 -59.25 70.20 17.51
N GLY A 74 -58.18 70.79 18.06
CA GLY A 74 -57.89 70.81 19.47
C GLY A 74 -57.53 69.48 20.08
N GLU A 75 -57.07 68.53 19.28
CA GLU A 75 -56.68 67.15 19.67
C GLU A 75 -55.22 67.06 20.22
N VAL A 76 -54.49 68.17 20.22
CA VAL A 76 -53.08 68.20 20.66
C VAL A 76 -53.00 68.63 22.13
N LYS A 77 -52.29 67.85 22.97
CA LYS A 77 -52.03 68.10 24.39
C LYS A 77 -50.70 68.83 24.63
N SER A 78 -49.62 68.34 24.02
CA SER A 78 -48.33 69.00 24.12
C SER A 78 -47.55 68.81 22.83
N VAL A 79 -46.66 69.76 22.54
CA VAL A 79 -45.77 69.77 21.40
C VAL A 79 -44.34 70.06 21.92
N GLU A 80 -43.43 69.19 21.62
CA GLU A 80 -42.00 69.36 21.94
C GLU A 80 -41.22 69.46 20.65
N LEU A 81 -40.36 70.47 20.53
CA LEU A 81 -39.46 70.65 19.39
C LEU A 81 -38.06 70.29 19.82
N GLN A 82 -37.49 69.25 19.15
CA GLN A 82 -36.09 68.82 19.36
C GLN A 82 -35.42 68.62 18.03
N SER A 83 -34.38 69.37 17.77
CA SER A 83 -33.56 69.23 16.54
C SER A 83 -34.33 69.23 15.23
N GLY A 84 -35.42 70.08 15.14
CA GLY A 84 -36.25 70.18 13.94
C GLY A 84 -37.33 69.13 13.81
N VAL A 85 -37.49 68.23 14.78
CA VAL A 85 -38.53 67.21 14.84
C VAL A 85 -39.56 67.65 15.94
N LEU A 86 -40.81 67.67 15.58
CA LEU A 86 -41.89 67.91 16.50
C LEU A 86 -42.42 66.58 17.05
N THR A 87 -42.37 66.42 18.35
CA THR A 87 -43.02 65.30 19.06
C THR A 87 -44.34 65.80 19.60
N ILE A 88 -45.44 65.18 19.23
CA ILE A 88 -46.80 65.61 19.48
C ILE A 88 -47.50 64.54 20.33
N VAL A 89 -48.03 64.96 21.51
CA VAL A 89 -48.85 64.10 22.38
C VAL A 89 -50.30 64.42 22.19
N PRO A 90 -51.14 63.49 21.75
CA PRO A 90 -52.63 63.74 21.61
C PRO A 90 -53.32 63.77 22.95
N ARG A 91 -54.46 64.44 23.00
CA ARG A 91 -55.32 64.52 24.24
C ARG A 91 -56.04 63.21 24.53
N GLU A 92 -56.57 62.60 23.52
CA GLU A 92 -57.25 61.32 23.68
C GLU A 92 -56.27 60.18 23.36
N GLN A 93 -55.97 59.38 24.36
CA GLN A 93 -55.21 58.15 24.19
C GLN A 93 -56.20 56.99 24.06
N LYS A 94 -56.13 56.27 22.95
CA LYS A 94 -57.03 55.14 22.62
C LYS A 94 -56.80 53.86 23.41
N VAL A 95 -55.75 53.77 24.24
CA VAL A 95 -55.39 52.56 25.03
C VAL A 95 -54.88 53.02 26.40
N GLU A 96 -55.54 52.61 27.52
CA GLU A 96 -55.05 52.89 28.87
C GLU A 96 -53.64 52.29 29.11
N GLY A 97 -52.69 53.11 29.46
CA GLY A 97 -51.36 52.72 29.93
C GLY A 97 -50.23 52.80 28.89
N VAL A 98 -50.47 53.24 27.66
CA VAL A 98 -49.40 53.46 26.65
C VAL A 98 -49.52 54.88 26.10
N GLU A 99 -48.57 55.75 26.37
CA GLU A 99 -48.46 57.06 25.76
C GLU A 99 -47.97 56.92 24.30
N PHE A 100 -48.94 57.21 23.37
CA PHE A 100 -48.56 57.27 21.95
C PHE A 100 -48.12 58.68 21.60
N GLU A 101 -46.98 58.82 21.01
CA GLU A 101 -46.41 60.05 20.49
C GLU A 101 -46.47 60.07 19.00
N TYR A 102 -46.80 61.19 18.39
CA TYR A 102 -46.64 61.38 16.96
C TYR A 102 -45.40 62.22 16.70
N SER A 103 -44.66 61.91 15.68
CA SER A 103 -43.47 62.67 15.25
C SER A 103 -43.71 63.24 13.86
N THR A 104 -43.30 64.49 13.66
CA THR A 104 -43.24 65.09 12.31
C THR A 104 -42.11 66.12 12.27
N THR A 105 -41.63 66.43 11.05
CA THR A 105 -40.57 67.44 10.86
C THR A 105 -41.23 68.82 10.89
N ALA A 106 -40.63 69.75 11.65
CA ALA A 106 -41.06 71.14 11.66
C ALA A 106 -40.71 71.76 10.28
N MET A 107 -41.81 72.36 9.67
CA MET A 107 -41.62 73.04 8.36
C MET A 107 -41.58 74.58 8.53
N GLU A 108 -41.81 75.07 9.76
CA GLU A 108 -41.81 76.49 10.12
C GLU A 108 -40.77 76.73 11.21
N ASP A 109 -40.33 78.00 11.37
CA ASP A 109 -39.44 78.38 12.44
C ASP A 109 -40.20 78.41 13.80
N SER A 110 -39.49 78.33 14.92
CA SER A 110 -40.04 78.19 16.25
C SER A 110 -40.96 79.39 16.64
N THR A 111 -40.67 80.57 16.07
CA THR A 111 -41.50 81.76 16.30
C THR A 111 -42.88 81.70 15.62
N THR A 112 -42.93 81.27 14.38
CA THR A 112 -44.13 81.06 13.60
C THR A 112 -44.98 79.96 14.18
N LEU A 113 -44.32 78.81 14.53
CA LEU A 113 -44.93 77.68 15.17
C LEU A 113 -45.58 78.05 16.50
N THR A 114 -44.86 78.85 17.34
CA THR A 114 -45.40 79.32 18.62
C THR A 114 -46.61 80.23 18.40
N ALA A 115 -46.60 81.14 17.41
CA ALA A 115 -47.81 81.99 17.11
C ALA A 115 -49.00 81.10 16.70
N ARG A 116 -48.81 80.07 15.89
CA ARG A 116 -49.87 79.15 15.47
C ARG A 116 -50.42 78.35 16.66
N LEU A 117 -49.57 77.89 17.56
CA LEU A 117 -49.98 77.16 18.76
C LEU A 117 -50.85 78.01 19.68
N LEU A 118 -50.48 79.29 19.85
CA LEU A 118 -51.26 80.26 20.63
C LEU A 118 -52.57 80.60 19.92
N GLU A 119 -52.64 80.74 18.60
CA GLU A 119 -53.82 80.92 17.83
C GLU A 119 -54.80 79.73 17.95
N ALA A 120 -54.29 78.54 17.87
CA ALA A 120 -55.03 77.30 18.03
C ALA A 120 -55.54 77.16 19.45
N GLU A 121 -54.81 77.56 20.49
CA GLU A 121 -55.24 77.60 21.88
C GLU A 121 -56.44 78.60 22.07
N GLN A 122 -56.35 79.78 21.43
CA GLN A 122 -57.41 80.74 21.45
C GLN A 122 -58.66 80.30 20.69
N LYS A 123 -58.57 79.61 19.57
CA LYS A 123 -59.66 79.07 18.77
C LYS A 123 -60.41 77.91 19.46
N THR A 124 -59.66 77.01 20.05
CA THR A 124 -60.21 75.78 20.60
C THR A 124 -60.50 75.83 22.07
N GLY A 125 -60.02 76.87 22.80
CA GLY A 125 -60.12 77.01 24.25
C GLY A 125 -59.34 75.98 25.06
N ASN A 126 -58.50 75.15 24.38
CA ASN A 126 -57.76 74.07 25.00
C ASN A 126 -56.26 74.47 25.17
N LYS A 127 -55.77 74.45 26.40
CA LYS A 127 -54.41 74.78 26.72
C LYS A 127 -53.42 73.77 26.09
N ILE A 128 -52.47 74.27 25.34
CA ILE A 128 -51.39 73.42 24.69
C ILE A 128 -50.07 73.77 25.38
N THR A 129 -49.41 72.75 25.91
CA THR A 129 -48.04 72.93 26.44
C THR A 129 -47.03 72.72 25.33
N PHE A 130 -46.13 73.71 25.16
CA PHE A 130 -45.06 73.56 24.15
C PHE A 130 -43.75 73.96 24.77
N ASN A 131 -42.65 73.22 24.35
CA ASN A 131 -41.32 73.38 24.83
C ASN A 131 -40.30 73.07 23.71
N GLU A 132 -39.16 73.79 23.72
CA GLU A 132 -38.04 73.48 22.85
C GLU A 132 -36.96 72.85 23.74
N ILE A 133 -36.60 71.59 23.43
CA ILE A 133 -35.65 70.87 24.21
C ILE A 133 -34.32 70.94 23.45
N GLN A 134 -33.29 71.51 24.08
CA GLN A 134 -31.93 71.45 23.56
C GLN A 134 -31.37 70.03 23.71
N PRO A 135 -30.76 69.48 22.69
CA PRO A 135 -30.18 68.14 22.77
C PRO A 135 -29.14 68.10 23.88
N ASP A 136 -29.31 67.19 24.85
CA ASP A 136 -28.29 66.92 25.85
C ASP A 136 -27.20 66.03 25.22
N PRO A 137 -25.99 66.56 24.94
CA PRO A 137 -24.91 65.78 24.30
C PRO A 137 -24.37 64.68 25.20
N THR A 138 -24.55 64.79 26.52
CA THR A 138 -24.00 63.81 27.49
C THR A 138 -24.77 62.47 27.47
N GLY A 139 -26.09 62.49 27.37
CA GLY A 139 -26.91 61.27 27.29
C GLY A 139 -26.64 60.47 26.01
N SER A 140 -26.55 61.19 24.89
CA SER A 140 -26.28 60.57 23.58
C SER A 140 -24.89 59.94 23.50
N ILE A 141 -23.86 60.57 24.06
CA ILE A 141 -22.50 60.03 24.13
C ILE A 141 -22.43 58.79 25.02
N ILE A 142 -23.06 58.83 26.21
CA ILE A 142 -23.12 57.68 27.11
C ILE A 142 -23.82 56.50 26.45
N TYR A 143 -24.95 56.72 25.76
CA TYR A 143 -25.70 55.71 25.05
C TYR A 143 -24.84 55.08 23.90
N THR A 144 -24.12 55.90 23.13
CA THR A 144 -23.26 55.44 22.06
C THR A 144 -22.08 54.62 22.60
N ILE A 145 -21.44 55.04 23.68
CA ILE A 145 -20.36 54.29 24.34
C ILE A 145 -20.89 52.97 24.89
N LEU A 146 -22.05 52.96 25.54
CA LEU A 146 -22.64 51.76 26.11
C LEU A 146 -23.08 50.75 25.04
N SER A 147 -23.66 51.23 23.94
CA SER A 147 -24.06 50.39 22.81
C SER A 147 -22.87 49.72 22.10
N LEU A 148 -21.70 50.32 22.17
CA LEU A 148 -20.47 49.76 21.60
C LEU A 148 -19.74 48.85 22.61
N LEU A 149 -19.71 49.21 23.90
CA LEU A 149 -18.99 48.46 24.95
C LEU A 149 -19.70 47.15 25.36
N VAL A 150 -21.05 47.17 25.47
CA VAL A 150 -21.79 46.01 25.94
C VAL A 150 -21.61 44.78 25.04
N PRO A 151 -21.74 44.84 23.68
CA PRO A 151 -21.48 43.71 22.82
C PRO A 151 -20.01 43.27 22.85
N PHE A 152 -19.05 44.21 23.05
CA PHE A 152 -17.64 43.87 23.14
C PHE A 152 -17.27 43.13 24.43
N VAL A 153 -17.81 43.56 25.57
CA VAL A 153 -17.66 42.87 26.85
C VAL A 153 -18.34 41.50 26.82
N PHE A 154 -19.54 41.41 26.21
CA PHE A 154 -20.23 40.14 26.01
C PHE A 154 -19.40 39.18 25.14
N LEU A 155 -18.79 39.68 24.07
CA LEU A 155 -17.91 38.88 23.19
C LEU A 155 -16.68 38.38 23.94
N ILE A 156 -16.06 39.20 24.80
CA ILE A 156 -14.93 38.79 25.65
C ILE A 156 -15.34 37.71 26.65
N ILE A 157 -16.52 37.86 27.30
CA ILE A 157 -17.04 36.87 28.26
C ILE A 157 -17.38 35.57 27.53
N LEU A 158 -18.00 35.63 26.36
CA LEU A 158 -18.33 34.48 25.54
C LEU A 158 -17.06 33.76 25.06
N MET A 159 -16.05 34.53 24.64
CA MET A 159 -14.74 33.99 24.19
C MET A 159 -13.99 33.34 25.35
N ASN A 160 -13.99 33.93 26.55
CA ASN A 160 -13.42 33.33 27.76
C ASN A 160 -14.18 32.06 28.19
N TRP A 161 -15.53 32.04 28.09
CA TRP A 161 -16.33 30.87 28.38
C TRP A 161 -16.06 29.74 27.36
N LEU A 162 -15.99 30.09 26.07
CA LEU A 162 -15.64 29.15 24.99
C LEU A 162 -14.21 28.58 25.17
N MET A 163 -13.24 29.44 25.49
CA MET A 163 -11.87 29.03 25.81
C MET A 163 -11.81 28.12 27.04
N ARG A 164 -12.60 28.40 28.09
CA ARG A 164 -12.67 27.54 29.28
C ARG A 164 -13.31 26.18 28.96
N LYS A 165 -14.30 26.16 28.06
CA LYS A 165 -14.96 24.92 27.62
C LYS A 165 -14.05 24.11 26.66
N MET A 166 -13.28 24.77 25.81
CA MET A 166 -12.25 24.14 24.96
C MET A 166 -11.07 23.61 25.77
N ASN A 167 -10.70 24.25 26.86
CA ASN A 167 -9.60 23.79 27.74
C ASN A 167 -9.99 22.63 28.67
N LYS A 168 -11.30 22.38 28.91
CA LYS A 168 -11.79 21.19 29.62
C LYS A 168 -11.99 19.97 28.72
N GLY A 169 -11.91 20.15 27.39
CA GLY A 169 -12.01 19.08 26.39
C GLY A 169 -10.76 18.98 25.52
N GLY A 170 -9.56 18.74 26.11
CA GLY A 170 -8.32 18.48 25.38
C GLY A 170 -7.94 19.59 24.41
N GLY A 171 -6.99 20.42 24.79
CA GLY A 171 -6.57 21.62 24.07
C GLY A 171 -6.28 21.40 22.59
N MET A 172 -6.44 22.46 21.82
CA MET A 172 -6.06 22.59 20.39
C MET A 172 -4.55 22.38 20.13
N MET A 173 -3.75 22.18 21.20
CA MET A 173 -2.37 21.67 21.16
C MET A 173 -2.29 20.13 21.19
N GLY A 174 -3.40 19.40 21.15
CA GLY A 174 -3.46 17.94 21.04
C GLY A 174 -3.38 17.43 19.60
N VAL A 175 -3.18 18.27 18.60
CA VAL A 175 -2.95 17.83 17.21
C VAL A 175 -1.64 17.05 17.06
N GLY A 176 -0.69 17.20 18.01
CA GLY A 176 0.56 16.44 18.04
C GLY A 176 0.54 15.14 18.86
N LYS A 177 -0.51 14.89 19.67
CA LYS A 177 -0.68 13.60 20.33
C LYS A 177 -1.61 12.74 19.48
N SER A 178 -1.11 12.24 18.39
CA SER A 178 -1.71 11.13 17.67
C SER A 178 -1.72 9.95 18.64
N LYS A 179 -2.92 9.49 19.02
CA LYS A 179 -3.10 8.16 19.58
C LYS A 179 -2.93 7.16 18.43
N ALA A 180 -1.76 7.12 17.80
CA ALA A 180 -1.35 5.94 17.09
C ALA A 180 -1.28 4.85 18.17
N LYS A 181 -2.29 4.02 18.25
CA LYS A 181 -2.19 2.76 18.95
C LYS A 181 -1.16 1.98 18.16
N ALA A 182 0.10 2.04 18.55
CA ALA A 182 1.05 1.02 18.18
C ALA A 182 0.34 -0.30 18.48
N TYR A 183 0.20 -1.16 17.47
CA TYR A 183 -0.37 -2.48 17.71
C TYR A 183 0.66 -3.25 18.52
N VAL A 184 0.49 -3.18 19.84
CA VAL A 184 1.34 -3.92 20.80
C VAL A 184 0.73 -5.31 20.93
N GLN A 185 1.42 -6.30 20.42
CA GLN A 185 1.12 -7.70 20.70
C GLN A 185 2.07 -8.14 21.80
N GLN A 186 1.55 -8.44 22.99
CA GLN A 186 2.37 -8.94 24.09
C GLN A 186 2.91 -10.34 23.80
N GLU A 187 2.13 -11.16 23.11
CA GLU A 187 2.54 -12.47 22.58
C GLU A 187 2.05 -12.59 21.13
N THR A 188 2.94 -12.95 20.22
CA THR A 188 2.57 -13.10 18.80
C THR A 188 1.90 -14.44 18.53
N GLY A 189 2.13 -15.45 19.37
CA GLY A 189 1.64 -16.82 19.20
C GLY A 189 2.25 -17.56 17.99
N VAL A 190 3.21 -16.94 17.30
CA VAL A 190 3.90 -17.48 16.12
C VAL A 190 5.36 -17.71 16.46
N THR A 191 5.90 -18.88 16.11
CA THR A 191 7.29 -19.29 16.35
C THR A 191 7.98 -19.67 15.02
N PHE A 192 9.26 -19.96 15.03
CA PHE A 192 9.96 -20.46 13.83
C PHE A 192 9.42 -21.80 13.31
N LYS A 193 8.67 -22.54 14.14
CA LYS A 193 8.00 -23.78 13.70
C LYS A 193 6.82 -23.52 12.76
N ASP A 194 6.26 -22.31 12.81
CA ASP A 194 5.15 -21.89 11.97
C ASP A 194 5.65 -21.24 10.65
N VAL A 195 6.98 -21.06 10.53
CA VAL A 195 7.65 -20.54 9.33
C VAL A 195 8.38 -21.70 8.66
N ALA A 196 7.88 -22.12 7.51
CA ALA A 196 8.50 -23.18 6.71
C ALA A 196 9.38 -22.55 5.61
N GLY A 197 10.44 -23.25 5.24
CA GLY A 197 11.48 -22.72 4.33
C GLY A 197 12.31 -21.62 5.00
N GLU A 198 13.11 -20.89 4.22
CA GLU A 198 13.91 -19.76 4.65
C GLU A 198 14.90 -20.09 5.79
N ASP A 199 15.57 -21.24 5.70
CA ASP A 199 16.36 -21.76 6.82
C ASP A 199 17.57 -20.86 7.11
N GLU A 200 18.22 -20.26 6.10
CA GLU A 200 19.30 -19.28 6.27
C GLU A 200 18.84 -17.99 6.94
N ALA A 201 17.64 -17.52 6.57
CA ALA A 201 17.03 -16.34 7.19
C ALA A 201 16.67 -16.63 8.65
N LYS A 202 16.14 -17.81 8.94
CA LYS A 202 15.85 -18.26 10.32
C LYS A 202 17.13 -18.38 11.14
N GLU A 203 18.20 -18.99 10.62
CA GLU A 203 19.49 -19.13 11.31
C GLU A 203 20.04 -17.75 11.68
N SER A 204 20.07 -16.81 10.70
CA SER A 204 20.52 -15.44 10.92
C SER A 204 19.72 -14.72 12.01
N LEU A 205 18.42 -14.98 12.11
CA LEU A 205 17.53 -14.37 13.09
C LEU A 205 17.57 -15.12 14.44
N GLN A 206 17.87 -16.42 14.46
CA GLN A 206 18.06 -17.19 15.68
C GLN A 206 19.24 -16.66 16.51
N GLU A 207 20.31 -16.21 15.85
CA GLU A 207 21.41 -15.52 16.53
C GLU A 207 20.93 -14.26 17.27
N VAL A 208 20.01 -13.52 16.64
CA VAL A 208 19.44 -12.31 17.23
C VAL A 208 18.56 -12.66 18.44
N VAL A 209 17.77 -13.74 18.34
CA VAL A 209 16.96 -14.27 19.45
C VAL A 209 17.85 -14.71 20.63
N ASP A 210 18.92 -15.48 20.36
CA ASP A 210 19.86 -15.90 21.40
C ASP A 210 20.52 -14.69 22.10
N PHE A 211 20.83 -13.65 21.32
CA PHE A 211 21.37 -12.42 21.89
C PHE A 211 20.36 -11.70 22.79
N LEU A 212 19.08 -11.63 22.43
CA LEU A 212 18.04 -11.03 23.27
C LEU A 212 17.87 -11.79 24.60
N HIS A 213 18.00 -13.12 24.55
CA HIS A 213 17.92 -13.96 25.77
C HIS A 213 19.20 -13.90 26.63
N ASN A 214 20.38 -13.93 26.00
CA ASN A 214 21.66 -14.10 26.65
C ASN A 214 22.68 -12.99 26.27
N PRO A 215 22.38 -11.70 26.48
CA PRO A 215 23.26 -10.62 26.05
C PRO A 215 24.66 -10.70 26.68
N GLY A 216 24.75 -11.21 27.87
CA GLY A 216 26.03 -11.36 28.60
C GLY A 216 27.05 -12.29 27.91
N LYS A 217 26.60 -13.35 27.24
CA LYS A 217 27.43 -14.28 26.49
C LYS A 217 28.22 -13.58 25.36
N TYR A 218 27.59 -12.66 24.68
CA TYR A 218 28.15 -11.93 23.55
C TYR A 218 28.98 -10.74 24.00
N THR A 219 28.52 -9.98 24.98
CA THR A 219 29.23 -8.79 25.46
C THR A 219 30.53 -9.13 26.20
N THR A 220 30.65 -10.34 26.81
CA THR A 220 31.87 -10.81 27.45
C THR A 220 33.02 -10.96 26.47
N ILE A 221 32.74 -11.30 25.21
CA ILE A 221 33.73 -11.44 24.12
C ILE A 221 33.94 -10.12 23.38
N GLY A 222 33.13 -9.09 23.67
CA GLY A 222 33.18 -7.78 23.01
C GLY A 222 32.28 -7.66 21.79
N ALA A 223 31.42 -8.65 21.53
CA ALA A 223 30.43 -8.56 20.44
C ALA A 223 29.36 -7.50 20.77
N LYS A 224 28.97 -6.74 19.74
CA LYS A 224 27.93 -5.72 19.84
C LYS A 224 26.65 -6.23 19.20
N LEU A 225 25.51 -6.05 19.88
CA LEU A 225 24.19 -6.31 19.34
C LEU A 225 23.96 -5.43 18.09
N PRO A 226 23.50 -5.99 16.98
CA PRO A 226 22.97 -5.17 15.90
C PRO A 226 21.77 -4.36 16.41
N LYS A 227 21.71 -3.08 16.09
CA LYS A 227 20.57 -2.24 16.49
C LYS A 227 19.33 -2.58 15.67
N GLY A 228 19.52 -3.01 14.44
CA GLY A 228 18.43 -3.38 13.57
C GLY A 228 18.81 -4.41 12.52
N ALA A 229 17.81 -5.16 12.06
CA ALA A 229 17.91 -6.03 10.90
C ALA A 229 16.85 -5.65 9.86
N LEU A 230 17.27 -5.65 8.59
CA LEU A 230 16.42 -5.35 7.44
C LEU A 230 16.10 -6.66 6.70
N LEU A 231 14.82 -7.04 6.67
CA LEU A 231 14.30 -8.15 5.90
C LEU A 231 14.05 -7.68 4.47
N VAL A 232 14.71 -8.29 3.51
CA VAL A 232 14.68 -7.90 2.10
C VAL A 232 14.22 -9.08 1.27
N GLY A 233 13.30 -8.88 0.33
CA GLY A 233 12.88 -9.94 -0.58
C GLY A 233 11.56 -9.63 -1.30
N PRO A 234 11.11 -10.53 -2.20
CA PRO A 234 9.86 -10.36 -2.94
C PRO A 234 8.63 -10.23 -2.03
N PRO A 235 7.53 -9.63 -2.50
CA PRO A 235 6.27 -9.65 -1.76
C PRO A 235 5.76 -11.09 -1.62
N GLY A 236 5.11 -11.38 -0.49
CA GLY A 236 4.52 -12.70 -0.24
C GLY A 236 5.47 -13.79 0.28
N THR A 237 6.76 -13.52 0.45
CA THR A 237 7.74 -14.50 0.97
C THR A 237 7.70 -14.69 2.50
N GLY A 238 6.82 -13.97 3.21
CA GLY A 238 6.63 -14.20 4.66
C GLY A 238 7.46 -13.30 5.57
N LYS A 239 8.05 -12.19 5.11
CA LYS A 239 8.86 -11.26 5.92
C LYS A 239 8.18 -10.81 7.21
N THR A 240 6.91 -10.43 7.13
CA THR A 240 6.11 -10.02 8.30
C THR A 240 5.84 -11.19 9.24
N LEU A 241 5.64 -12.40 8.72
CA LEU A 241 5.46 -13.63 9.50
C LEU A 241 6.75 -13.97 10.22
N LEU A 242 7.89 -13.90 9.54
CA LEU A 242 9.21 -14.15 10.10
C LEU A 242 9.54 -13.16 11.22
N ALA A 243 9.22 -11.87 11.06
CA ALA A 243 9.40 -10.88 12.13
C ALA A 243 8.54 -11.20 13.38
N LYS A 244 7.31 -11.67 13.19
CA LYS A 244 6.44 -12.13 14.29
C LYS A 244 7.00 -13.39 14.96
N ALA A 245 7.56 -14.32 14.18
CA ALA A 245 8.17 -15.53 14.69
C ALA A 245 9.40 -15.24 15.57
N VAL A 246 10.23 -14.26 15.17
CA VAL A 246 11.36 -13.79 16.01
C VAL A 246 10.88 -13.31 17.39
N ALA A 247 9.80 -12.52 17.41
CA ALA A 247 9.25 -12.01 18.66
C ALA A 247 8.63 -13.11 19.54
N GLY A 248 7.95 -14.07 18.90
CA GLY A 248 7.39 -15.24 19.60
C GLY A 248 8.45 -16.16 20.15
N GLU A 249 9.51 -16.41 19.39
CA GLU A 249 10.65 -17.22 19.86
C GLU A 249 11.44 -16.52 20.97
N ALA A 250 11.59 -15.19 20.86
CA ALA A 250 12.23 -14.39 21.91
C ALA A 250 11.34 -14.13 23.14
N HIS A 251 10.06 -14.45 23.09
CA HIS A 251 9.08 -14.16 24.15
C HIS A 251 9.08 -12.71 24.60
N VAL A 252 9.16 -11.78 23.66
CA VAL A 252 9.18 -10.33 23.90
C VAL A 252 8.02 -9.62 23.24
N PRO A 253 7.58 -8.46 23.77
CA PRO A 253 6.53 -7.64 23.13
C PRO A 253 6.90 -7.22 21.72
N PHE A 254 5.92 -7.27 20.82
CA PHE A 254 6.06 -6.94 19.41
C PHE A 254 5.26 -5.69 19.07
N PHE A 255 5.96 -4.64 18.63
CA PHE A 255 5.39 -3.37 18.19
C PHE A 255 5.41 -3.33 16.67
N SER A 256 4.25 -3.44 16.01
CA SER A 256 4.16 -3.45 14.55
C SER A 256 3.49 -2.21 14.01
N LEU A 257 4.14 -1.57 13.02
CA LEU A 257 3.59 -0.46 12.24
C LEU A 257 3.99 -0.64 10.76
N SER A 258 3.14 -0.11 9.87
CA SER A 258 3.53 0.06 8.47
C SER A 258 4.25 1.39 8.27
N GLY A 259 5.24 1.44 7.38
CA GLY A 259 5.88 2.69 6.96
C GLY A 259 4.89 3.73 6.48
N SER A 260 3.78 3.30 5.87
CA SER A 260 2.68 4.17 5.44
C SER A 260 1.95 4.85 6.61
N ASP A 261 1.94 4.25 7.82
CA ASP A 261 1.31 4.84 9.01
C ASP A 261 2.02 6.11 9.48
N PHE A 262 3.27 6.29 9.09
CA PHE A 262 4.05 7.49 9.40
C PHE A 262 3.88 8.62 8.37
N VAL A 263 3.27 8.34 7.21
CA VAL A 263 3.05 9.35 6.16
C VAL A 263 1.72 10.05 6.39
N GLU A 264 1.76 11.33 6.73
CA GLU A 264 0.59 12.15 7.01
C GLU A 264 0.60 13.43 6.17
N MET A 265 -0.57 14.08 6.05
CA MET A 265 -0.68 15.34 5.31
C MET A 265 -0.10 16.55 6.08
N PHE A 266 0.12 16.41 7.40
CA PHE A 266 0.60 17.49 8.26
C PHE A 266 2.04 17.25 8.67
N VAL A 267 2.90 18.19 8.35
CA VAL A 267 4.33 18.16 8.68
C VAL A 267 4.53 17.99 10.19
N GLY A 268 5.37 17.04 10.57
CA GLY A 268 5.77 16.75 11.96
C GLY A 268 4.90 15.71 12.69
N VAL A 269 3.78 15.28 12.13
CA VAL A 269 2.93 14.24 12.77
C VAL A 269 3.62 12.87 12.69
N GLY A 270 4.19 12.51 11.54
CA GLY A 270 4.96 11.27 11.37
C GLY A 270 6.16 11.21 12.33
N ALA A 271 6.93 12.29 12.42
CA ALA A 271 8.04 12.38 13.37
C ALA A 271 7.60 12.25 14.85
N SER A 272 6.42 12.77 15.20
CA SER A 272 5.85 12.57 16.54
C SER A 272 5.49 11.12 16.80
N ARG A 273 4.91 10.41 15.82
CA ARG A 273 4.59 8.97 15.93
C ARG A 273 5.84 8.12 16.12
N VAL A 274 6.91 8.44 15.40
CA VAL A 274 8.21 7.76 15.60
C VAL A 274 8.68 7.93 17.04
N ARG A 275 8.66 9.15 17.59
CA ARG A 275 9.03 9.41 18.99
C ARG A 275 8.17 8.63 19.97
N ASP A 276 6.85 8.70 19.81
CA ASP A 276 5.90 8.03 20.68
C ASP A 276 6.12 6.50 20.69
N LEU A 277 6.40 5.91 19.51
CA LEU A 277 6.73 4.49 19.36
C LEU A 277 7.99 4.11 20.14
N PHE A 278 9.08 4.86 19.95
CA PHE A 278 10.33 4.58 20.66
C PHE A 278 10.24 4.84 22.17
N GLU A 279 9.47 5.83 22.61
CA GLU A 279 9.18 6.05 24.03
C GLU A 279 8.41 4.87 24.64
N GLU A 280 7.43 4.33 23.93
CA GLU A 280 6.65 3.19 24.40
C GLU A 280 7.48 1.89 24.39
N ALA A 281 8.30 1.67 23.37
CA ALA A 281 9.25 0.56 23.32
C ALA A 281 10.28 0.62 24.47
N LYS A 282 10.81 1.81 24.78
CA LYS A 282 11.73 2.00 25.92
C LYS A 282 11.10 1.64 27.27
N LYS A 283 9.78 1.76 27.43
CA LYS A 283 9.06 1.38 28.66
C LYS A 283 8.82 -0.12 28.75
N ASN A 284 8.75 -0.80 27.60
CA ASN A 284 8.43 -2.22 27.51
C ASN A 284 9.65 -3.07 27.09
N ALA A 285 10.85 -2.57 27.26
CA ALA A 285 12.07 -3.33 26.97
C ALA A 285 12.26 -4.51 27.95
N PRO A 286 12.70 -5.70 27.47
CA PRO A 286 13.10 -6.01 26.10
C PRO A 286 11.91 -6.14 25.14
N CYS A 287 12.05 -5.66 23.88
CA CYS A 287 10.98 -5.70 22.90
C CYS A 287 11.52 -5.61 21.46
N ILE A 288 10.67 -5.94 20.49
CA ILE A 288 10.94 -5.79 19.07
C ILE A 288 10.03 -4.73 18.47
N ILE A 289 10.62 -3.78 17.75
CA ILE A 289 9.91 -2.81 16.88
C ILE A 289 10.00 -3.33 15.47
N PHE A 290 8.86 -3.54 14.82
CA PHE A 290 8.80 -3.93 13.41
C PHE A 290 8.16 -2.84 12.57
N ILE A 291 8.87 -2.45 11.51
CA ILE A 291 8.40 -1.47 10.54
C ILE A 291 8.27 -2.16 9.19
N ASP A 292 7.03 -2.46 8.80
CA ASP A 292 6.77 -3.03 7.47
C ASP A 292 6.79 -1.93 6.41
N GLU A 293 7.14 -2.26 5.18
CA GLU A 293 7.19 -1.32 4.06
C GLU A 293 7.99 -0.04 4.40
N ILE A 294 9.19 -0.22 4.96
CA ILE A 294 10.06 0.91 5.38
C ILE A 294 10.37 1.89 4.23
N ASP A 295 10.30 1.44 3.00
CA ASP A 295 10.50 2.22 1.78
C ASP A 295 9.45 3.33 1.61
N ALA A 296 8.29 3.26 2.29
CA ALA A 296 7.33 4.36 2.32
C ALA A 296 7.90 5.66 2.91
N ILE A 297 8.79 5.55 3.90
CA ILE A 297 9.45 6.69 4.56
C ILE A 297 10.95 6.78 4.27
N GLY A 298 11.57 5.65 3.94
CA GLY A 298 13.02 5.50 3.78
C GLY A 298 13.57 5.81 2.39
N LYS A 299 12.77 6.35 1.47
CA LYS A 299 13.19 6.60 0.09
C LYS A 299 14.30 7.65 0.02
N SER A 300 15.34 7.36 -0.79
CA SER A 300 16.46 8.25 -1.11
C SER A 300 16.00 9.58 -1.73
N ARG A 301 16.79 10.63 -1.49
CA ARG A 301 16.55 12.00 -1.97
C ARG A 301 16.81 12.10 -3.46
N ASP A 302 15.76 12.05 -4.27
CA ASP A 302 15.86 12.40 -5.68
C ASP A 302 15.83 13.92 -5.86
N SER A 303 16.98 14.49 -6.17
CA SER A 303 17.16 15.92 -6.37
C SER A 303 16.47 16.50 -7.63
N ARG A 304 15.80 15.66 -8.43
CA ARG A 304 15.21 16.06 -9.73
C ARG A 304 13.76 16.54 -9.67
N TYR A 305 13.05 16.30 -8.57
CA TYR A 305 11.66 16.76 -8.39
C TYR A 305 11.54 17.49 -7.07
N GLY A 306 11.88 18.77 -7.07
CA GLY A 306 11.71 19.68 -5.94
C GLY A 306 10.21 19.89 -5.65
N GLY A 307 9.80 19.61 -4.42
CA GLY A 307 8.53 20.04 -3.84
C GLY A 307 7.61 18.90 -3.42
N GLY A 308 7.55 18.61 -2.13
CA GLY A 308 6.48 17.81 -1.54
C GLY A 308 6.88 16.68 -0.57
N ASN A 309 8.15 16.52 -0.24
CA ASN A 309 8.62 15.41 0.60
C ASN A 309 9.10 15.82 2.01
N ASP A 310 8.91 17.08 2.42
CA ASP A 310 9.42 17.59 3.71
C ASP A 310 8.96 16.77 4.91
N GLU A 311 7.74 16.26 4.89
CA GLU A 311 7.20 15.45 5.97
C GLU A 311 7.87 14.07 6.07
N ARG A 312 8.09 13.40 4.91
CA ARG A 312 8.78 12.11 4.86
C ARG A 312 10.24 12.25 5.30
N GLU A 313 10.93 13.27 4.83
CA GLU A 313 12.31 13.55 5.25
C GLU A 313 12.41 13.85 6.75
N GLN A 314 11.47 14.61 7.29
CA GLN A 314 11.43 14.89 8.72
C GLN A 314 11.18 13.62 9.53
N THR A 315 10.30 12.75 9.05
CA THR A 315 9.99 11.46 9.68
C THR A 315 11.19 10.52 9.61
N LEU A 316 11.86 10.41 8.46
CA LEU A 316 13.08 9.64 8.30
C LEU A 316 14.20 10.15 9.22
N ASN A 317 14.45 11.46 9.23
CA ASN A 317 15.45 12.04 10.11
C ASN A 317 15.17 11.78 11.60
N GLN A 318 13.89 11.80 12.00
CA GLN A 318 13.50 11.45 13.36
C GLN A 318 13.75 9.96 13.64
N LEU A 319 13.42 9.06 12.70
CA LEU A 319 13.71 7.63 12.85
C LEU A 319 15.22 7.40 13.02
N LEU A 320 16.03 8.02 12.17
CA LEU A 320 17.50 7.92 12.27
C LEU A 320 18.01 8.45 13.61
N ALA A 321 17.47 9.57 14.10
CA ALA A 321 17.85 10.15 15.40
C ALA A 321 17.46 9.21 16.57
N GLU A 322 16.28 8.59 16.54
CA GLU A 322 15.87 7.62 17.57
C GLU A 322 16.73 6.36 17.51
N MET A 323 17.06 5.85 16.32
CA MET A 323 17.97 4.71 16.15
C MET A 323 19.38 4.99 16.66
N ASP A 324 19.91 6.20 16.44
CA ASP A 324 21.22 6.59 16.92
C ASP A 324 21.21 6.80 18.45
N GLY A 325 20.11 7.31 18.98
CA GLY A 325 19.95 7.71 20.38
C GLY A 325 19.57 6.60 21.36
N PHE A 326 19.20 5.37 20.89
CA PHE A 326 18.89 4.30 21.84
C PHE A 326 20.09 3.39 22.11
N ASP A 327 20.09 2.85 23.32
CA ASP A 327 21.09 1.91 23.82
C ASP A 327 20.62 0.49 23.54
N SER A 328 21.31 -0.23 22.66
CA SER A 328 21.01 -1.62 22.31
C SER A 328 21.15 -2.58 23.50
N SER A 329 21.91 -2.22 24.54
CA SER A 329 22.07 -3.04 25.75
C SER A 329 20.75 -3.20 26.53
N LYS A 330 19.75 -2.38 26.28
CA LYS A 330 18.42 -2.47 26.89
C LYS A 330 17.51 -3.52 26.27
N GLY A 331 17.97 -4.27 25.25
CA GLY A 331 17.21 -5.33 24.61
C GLY A 331 16.13 -4.86 23.65
N ILE A 332 16.27 -3.66 23.05
CA ILE A 332 15.39 -3.21 21.98
C ILE A 332 16.03 -3.58 20.65
N LEU A 333 15.29 -4.29 19.80
CA LEU A 333 15.67 -4.61 18.42
C LEU A 333 14.71 -3.97 17.46
N ILE A 334 15.22 -3.40 16.37
CA ILE A 334 14.41 -2.87 15.28
C ILE A 334 14.48 -3.84 14.10
N LEU A 335 13.35 -4.39 13.70
CA LEU A 335 13.21 -5.11 12.44
C LEU A 335 12.51 -4.22 11.44
N ALA A 336 12.95 -4.20 10.20
CA ALA A 336 12.23 -3.56 9.12
C ALA A 336 12.09 -4.52 7.93
N ALA A 337 11.06 -4.35 7.13
CA ALA A 337 10.88 -5.11 5.91
C ALA A 337 10.72 -4.20 4.70
N THR A 338 11.28 -4.59 3.56
CA THR A 338 11.10 -3.92 2.28
C THR A 338 11.16 -4.92 1.13
N ASN A 339 10.45 -4.57 0.06
CA ASN A 339 10.57 -5.25 -1.23
C ASN A 339 11.49 -4.47 -2.19
N ARG A 340 11.99 -3.29 -1.77
CA ARG A 340 12.72 -2.35 -2.63
C ARG A 340 13.94 -1.77 -1.91
N PRO A 341 14.96 -2.59 -1.62
CA PRO A 341 16.13 -2.13 -0.88
C PRO A 341 16.92 -1.04 -1.62
N GLU A 342 16.86 -1.03 -2.94
CA GLU A 342 17.59 -0.12 -3.82
C GLU A 342 17.13 1.34 -3.72
N ILE A 343 15.88 1.59 -3.30
CA ILE A 343 15.37 2.96 -3.16
C ILE A 343 15.60 3.55 -1.77
N LEU A 344 16.08 2.74 -0.81
CA LEU A 344 16.31 3.19 0.55
C LEU A 344 17.48 4.20 0.64
N ASP A 345 17.30 5.17 1.52
CA ASP A 345 18.38 6.12 1.84
C ASP A 345 19.58 5.34 2.44
N PRO A 346 20.80 5.49 1.87
CA PRO A 346 21.99 4.85 2.38
C PRO A 346 22.27 5.11 3.86
N ALA A 347 21.72 6.19 4.40
CA ALA A 347 21.83 6.50 5.83
C ALA A 347 21.17 5.46 6.74
N LEU A 348 20.11 4.78 6.29
CA LEU A 348 19.48 3.67 7.01
C LEU A 348 20.38 2.45 7.12
N LEU A 349 21.22 2.23 6.11
CA LEU A 349 22.06 1.05 5.96
C LEU A 349 23.46 1.21 6.57
N ARG A 350 23.73 2.35 7.26
CA ARG A 350 25.01 2.58 7.94
C ARG A 350 25.11 1.75 9.23
N PRO A 351 26.34 1.31 9.60
CA PRO A 351 26.57 0.63 10.86
C PRO A 351 26.00 1.42 12.05
N GLY A 352 25.36 0.73 12.98
CA GLY A 352 24.65 1.31 14.11
C GLY A 352 23.16 1.62 13.85
N ARG A 353 22.61 1.18 12.70
CA ARG A 353 21.20 1.31 12.32
C ARG A 353 20.68 -0.04 11.85
N PHE A 354 20.42 -0.25 10.55
CA PHE A 354 20.15 -1.57 9.99
C PHE A 354 21.47 -2.25 9.61
N ASP A 355 22.14 -2.76 10.61
CA ASP A 355 23.48 -3.34 10.49
C ASP A 355 23.46 -4.68 9.76
N ARG A 356 22.36 -5.41 9.87
CA ARG A 356 22.20 -6.75 9.32
C ARG A 356 21.14 -6.72 8.23
N ARG A 357 21.46 -7.32 7.08
CA ARG A 357 20.49 -7.59 6.02
C ARG A 357 20.20 -9.07 6.02
N VAL A 358 18.93 -9.43 6.07
CA VAL A 358 18.46 -10.81 6.00
C VAL A 358 17.65 -10.91 4.70
N ILE A 359 18.16 -11.68 3.77
CA ILE A 359 17.49 -11.92 2.50
C ILE A 359 16.44 -13.01 2.73
N VAL A 360 15.22 -12.76 2.27
CA VAL A 360 14.07 -13.68 2.33
C VAL A 360 13.66 -13.92 0.88
N GLU A 361 14.20 -14.96 0.30
CA GLU A 361 14.08 -15.27 -1.12
C GLU A 361 12.74 -15.96 -1.46
N ARG A 362 12.56 -16.35 -2.71
CA ARG A 362 11.49 -17.28 -3.07
C ARG A 362 11.89 -18.67 -2.59
N PRO A 363 10.92 -19.44 -2.05
CA PRO A 363 11.25 -20.78 -1.54
C PRO A 363 11.69 -21.72 -2.67
N ASP A 364 12.72 -22.51 -2.41
CA ASP A 364 13.13 -23.64 -3.23
C ASP A 364 12.10 -24.78 -3.19
N LEU A 365 12.31 -25.88 -3.88
CA LEU A 365 11.39 -27.02 -3.91
C LEU A 365 11.10 -27.54 -2.49
N THR A 366 12.12 -27.74 -1.68
CA THR A 366 12.00 -28.22 -0.30
C THR A 366 11.22 -27.23 0.57
N GLY A 367 11.51 -25.94 0.43
CA GLY A 367 10.81 -24.86 1.10
C GLY A 367 9.33 -24.83 0.71
N ARG A 368 9.00 -24.98 -0.60
CA ARG A 368 7.61 -25.03 -1.07
C ARG A 368 6.85 -26.23 -0.51
N VAL A 369 7.46 -27.41 -0.50
CA VAL A 369 6.88 -28.61 0.12
C VAL A 369 6.59 -28.37 1.60
N ASN A 370 7.54 -27.78 2.33
CA ASN A 370 7.38 -27.51 3.75
C ASN A 370 6.31 -26.45 4.02
N ILE A 371 6.23 -25.40 3.19
CA ILE A 371 5.17 -24.39 3.27
C ILE A 371 3.80 -25.02 3.01
N LEU A 372 3.67 -25.83 1.95
CA LEU A 372 2.44 -26.55 1.66
C LEU A 372 2.03 -27.44 2.82
N LYS A 373 2.95 -28.19 3.43
CA LYS A 373 2.70 -29.04 4.61
C LYS A 373 2.20 -28.25 5.81
N VAL A 374 2.78 -27.07 6.08
CA VAL A 374 2.34 -26.19 7.16
C VAL A 374 0.91 -25.71 6.95
N HIS A 375 0.58 -25.23 5.75
CA HIS A 375 -0.78 -24.73 5.43
C HIS A 375 -1.81 -25.86 5.27
N ALA A 376 -1.37 -27.05 4.92
CA ALA A 376 -2.24 -28.22 4.77
C ALA A 376 -2.56 -28.93 6.10
N LYS A 377 -1.86 -28.58 7.19
CA LYS A 377 -1.98 -29.24 8.51
C LYS A 377 -3.40 -29.29 9.05
N ASP A 378 -4.15 -28.21 8.89
CA ASP A 378 -5.53 -28.06 9.37
C ASP A 378 -6.59 -28.36 8.30
N VAL A 379 -6.17 -28.84 7.12
CA VAL A 379 -7.05 -29.18 5.99
C VAL A 379 -7.18 -30.68 5.86
N SER A 380 -8.42 -31.19 5.81
CA SER A 380 -8.65 -32.60 5.57
C SER A 380 -8.30 -33.00 4.13
N GLN A 381 -7.37 -33.93 3.99
CA GLN A 381 -6.86 -34.45 2.71
C GLN A 381 -7.26 -35.90 2.51
N ASP A 382 -7.41 -36.33 1.28
CA ASP A 382 -7.58 -37.74 0.93
C ASP A 382 -6.23 -38.41 0.60
N GLU A 383 -6.26 -39.71 0.35
CA GLU A 383 -5.07 -40.55 0.08
C GLU A 383 -4.39 -40.22 -1.25
N THR A 384 -5.01 -39.41 -2.11
CA THR A 384 -4.48 -39.06 -3.43
C THR A 384 -3.51 -37.86 -3.40
N VAL A 385 -3.45 -37.14 -2.25
CA VAL A 385 -2.72 -35.89 -2.16
C VAL A 385 -1.21 -36.12 -2.11
N ASP A 386 -0.53 -35.58 -3.10
CA ASP A 386 0.91 -35.49 -3.22
C ASP A 386 1.34 -34.02 -3.27
N LEU A 387 1.86 -33.53 -2.14
CA LEU A 387 2.30 -32.14 -2.00
C LEU A 387 3.63 -31.88 -2.71
N ASP A 388 4.46 -32.92 -2.90
CA ASP A 388 5.75 -32.79 -3.60
C ASP A 388 5.49 -32.52 -5.09
N ALA A 389 4.53 -33.23 -5.71
CA ALA A 389 4.10 -32.95 -7.08
C ALA A 389 3.50 -31.53 -7.24
N ILE A 390 2.77 -31.03 -6.25
CA ILE A 390 2.26 -29.65 -6.27
C ILE A 390 3.38 -28.63 -6.12
N ALA A 391 4.37 -28.89 -5.25
CA ALA A 391 5.51 -28.02 -5.09
C ALA A 391 6.34 -27.90 -6.38
N LEU A 392 6.49 -29.01 -7.10
CA LEU A 392 7.17 -29.03 -8.40
C LEU A 392 6.39 -28.21 -9.45
N ALA A 393 5.06 -28.38 -9.50
CA ALA A 393 4.18 -27.66 -10.41
C ALA A 393 4.05 -26.15 -10.09
N THR A 394 4.58 -25.69 -8.97
CA THR A 394 4.50 -24.30 -8.50
C THR A 394 5.85 -23.64 -8.38
N SER A 395 6.79 -23.99 -9.27
CA SER A 395 8.10 -23.34 -9.33
C SER A 395 7.97 -21.82 -9.43
N GLY A 396 8.76 -21.10 -8.62
CA GLY A 396 8.72 -19.63 -8.52
C GLY A 396 7.56 -19.04 -7.74
N ALA A 397 6.61 -19.83 -7.21
CA ALA A 397 5.54 -19.37 -6.33
C ALA A 397 6.10 -18.94 -4.98
N VAL A 398 5.48 -17.91 -4.38
CA VAL A 398 5.82 -17.44 -3.04
C VAL A 398 4.91 -18.05 -1.97
N GLY A 399 5.30 -17.94 -0.70
CA GLY A 399 4.56 -18.55 0.41
C GLY A 399 3.08 -18.15 0.47
N SER A 400 2.74 -16.89 0.13
CA SER A 400 1.35 -16.44 0.06
C SER A 400 0.53 -17.13 -1.02
N ASP A 401 1.15 -17.45 -2.16
CA ASP A 401 0.47 -18.13 -3.27
C ASP A 401 0.17 -19.58 -2.88
N LEU A 402 1.16 -20.26 -2.29
CA LEU A 402 1.02 -21.64 -1.81
C LEU A 402 -0.07 -21.76 -0.73
N ALA A 403 -0.11 -20.82 0.22
CA ALA A 403 -1.16 -20.73 1.23
C ALA A 403 -2.55 -20.56 0.57
N ASN A 404 -2.64 -19.70 -0.43
CA ASN A 404 -3.88 -19.45 -1.17
C ASN A 404 -4.31 -20.69 -1.99
N MET A 405 -3.37 -21.44 -2.57
CA MET A 405 -3.66 -22.69 -3.31
C MET A 405 -4.29 -23.72 -2.39
N ILE A 406 -3.77 -23.93 -1.20
CA ILE A 406 -4.37 -24.86 -0.22
C ILE A 406 -5.79 -24.43 0.17
N ASN A 407 -5.99 -23.14 0.39
CA ASN A 407 -7.32 -22.59 0.73
C ASN A 407 -8.31 -22.72 -0.43
N GLU A 408 -7.92 -22.39 -1.68
CA GLU A 408 -8.78 -22.54 -2.86
C GLU A 408 -9.10 -24.03 -3.12
N ALA A 409 -8.16 -24.95 -2.89
CA ALA A 409 -8.40 -26.38 -3.01
C ALA A 409 -9.45 -26.87 -1.99
N ALA A 410 -9.39 -26.40 -0.75
CA ALA A 410 -10.39 -26.68 0.26
C ALA A 410 -11.79 -26.14 -0.13
N ILE A 411 -11.84 -24.91 -0.66
CA ILE A 411 -13.08 -24.31 -1.18
C ILE A 411 -13.64 -25.13 -2.35
N LEU A 412 -12.78 -25.58 -3.26
CA LEU A 412 -13.19 -26.43 -4.40
C LEU A 412 -13.73 -27.77 -3.94
N ALA A 413 -13.10 -28.43 -2.97
CA ALA A 413 -13.61 -29.69 -2.39
C ALA A 413 -15.02 -29.52 -1.81
N VAL A 414 -15.25 -28.47 -1.01
CA VAL A 414 -16.57 -28.17 -0.44
C VAL A 414 -17.59 -27.85 -1.51
N LYS A 415 -17.24 -27.06 -2.51
CA LYS A 415 -18.11 -26.71 -3.66
C LYS A 415 -18.55 -27.97 -4.43
N ASN A 416 -17.67 -28.96 -4.50
CA ASN A 416 -17.96 -30.26 -5.16
C ASN A 416 -18.59 -31.28 -4.21
N GLY A 417 -19.04 -30.86 -3.00
CA GLY A 417 -19.75 -31.71 -2.03
C GLY A 417 -18.85 -32.73 -1.30
N ARG A 418 -17.53 -32.57 -1.37
CA ARG A 418 -16.55 -33.44 -0.70
C ARG A 418 -16.14 -32.90 0.65
N LYS A 419 -15.67 -33.78 1.54
CA LYS A 419 -15.20 -33.43 2.89
C LYS A 419 -13.67 -33.40 3.02
N ALA A 420 -12.97 -33.83 1.99
CA ALA A 420 -11.53 -33.87 1.92
C ALA A 420 -11.06 -33.33 0.57
N VAL A 421 -9.89 -32.71 0.58
CA VAL A 421 -9.20 -32.23 -0.61
C VAL A 421 -8.54 -33.38 -1.32
N SER A 422 -8.66 -33.44 -2.63
CA SER A 422 -8.01 -34.43 -3.50
C SER A 422 -6.89 -33.76 -4.30
N GLN A 423 -6.00 -34.56 -4.88
CA GLN A 423 -4.94 -34.07 -5.77
C GLN A 423 -5.51 -33.25 -6.94
N LYS A 424 -6.69 -33.63 -7.45
CA LYS A 424 -7.36 -32.87 -8.52
C LYS A 424 -7.75 -31.47 -8.08
N ASP A 425 -8.18 -31.29 -6.83
CA ASP A 425 -8.54 -29.95 -6.31
C ASP A 425 -7.30 -29.07 -6.15
N LEU A 426 -6.17 -29.66 -5.76
CA LEU A 426 -4.90 -28.95 -5.65
C LEU A 426 -4.41 -28.47 -7.03
N TYR A 427 -4.42 -29.33 -8.06
CA TYR A 427 -4.06 -28.88 -9.41
C TYR A 427 -5.01 -27.80 -9.94
N GLU A 428 -6.33 -27.93 -9.71
CA GLU A 428 -7.28 -26.86 -10.08
C GLU A 428 -7.02 -25.57 -9.31
N ALA A 429 -6.65 -25.65 -8.03
CA ALA A 429 -6.29 -24.50 -7.22
C ALA A 429 -5.00 -23.83 -7.70
N VAL A 430 -4.00 -24.61 -8.13
CA VAL A 430 -2.78 -24.08 -8.79
C VAL A 430 -3.16 -23.26 -10.02
N GLU A 431 -4.03 -23.80 -10.88
CA GLU A 431 -4.51 -23.09 -12.06
C GLU A 431 -5.29 -21.82 -11.71
N VAL A 432 -6.16 -21.90 -10.69
CA VAL A 432 -6.95 -20.74 -10.22
C VAL A 432 -6.05 -19.62 -9.73
N VAL A 433 -4.98 -19.92 -9.02
CA VAL A 433 -4.06 -18.93 -8.46
C VAL A 433 -3.13 -18.38 -9.52
N LEU A 434 -2.57 -19.21 -10.41
CA LEU A 434 -1.59 -18.78 -11.42
C LEU A 434 -2.20 -18.18 -12.68
N VAL A 435 -3.34 -18.71 -13.15
CA VAL A 435 -3.95 -18.34 -14.44
C VAL A 435 -5.35 -17.71 -14.28
N GLY A 436 -5.95 -17.89 -13.11
CA GLY A 436 -7.28 -17.36 -12.79
C GLY A 436 -8.40 -18.40 -12.93
N LYS A 437 -9.59 -18.01 -12.47
CA LYS A 437 -10.79 -18.89 -12.51
C LYS A 437 -11.30 -19.07 -13.93
N GLU A 438 -11.92 -20.23 -14.19
CA GLU A 438 -12.60 -20.51 -15.44
C GLU A 438 -13.68 -19.46 -15.73
N LYS A 439 -13.72 -18.98 -16.97
CA LYS A 439 -14.63 -17.94 -17.43
C LYS A 439 -15.83 -18.56 -18.13
N LYS A 440 -16.90 -18.78 -17.38
CA LYS A 440 -18.11 -19.47 -17.88
C LYS A 440 -18.94 -18.65 -18.87
N ASP A 441 -18.80 -17.32 -18.85
CA ASP A 441 -19.62 -16.41 -19.64
C ASP A 441 -19.02 -16.10 -21.03
N ARG A 442 -17.80 -16.56 -21.30
CA ARG A 442 -17.14 -16.32 -22.58
C ARG A 442 -17.20 -17.57 -23.46
N ILE A 443 -18.15 -17.58 -24.38
CA ILE A 443 -18.27 -18.63 -25.40
C ILE A 443 -17.43 -18.19 -26.59
N LEU A 444 -16.35 -18.92 -26.86
CA LEU A 444 -15.56 -18.75 -28.08
C LEU A 444 -16.40 -19.20 -29.29
N SER A 445 -16.32 -18.45 -30.39
CA SER A 445 -16.87 -18.91 -31.67
C SER A 445 -16.15 -20.19 -32.12
N GLN A 446 -16.77 -20.97 -33.00
CA GLN A 446 -16.12 -22.19 -33.51
C GLN A 446 -14.79 -21.91 -34.20
N GLU A 447 -14.70 -20.77 -34.87
CA GLU A 447 -13.46 -20.34 -35.52
C GLU A 447 -12.38 -19.95 -34.50
N GLU A 448 -12.71 -19.13 -33.50
CA GLU A 448 -11.78 -18.78 -32.42
C GLU A 448 -11.32 -20.02 -31.64
N ARG A 449 -12.26 -20.92 -31.32
CA ARG A 449 -11.95 -22.17 -30.65
C ARG A 449 -10.95 -23.02 -31.44
N ARG A 450 -11.13 -23.06 -32.77
CA ARG A 450 -10.20 -23.74 -33.66
C ARG A 450 -8.83 -23.08 -33.66
N ILE A 451 -8.78 -21.74 -33.79
CA ILE A 451 -7.51 -20.98 -33.77
C ILE A 451 -6.77 -21.21 -32.47
N VAL A 452 -7.43 -21.04 -31.33
CA VAL A 452 -6.82 -21.24 -30.02
C VAL A 452 -6.32 -22.68 -29.85
N SER A 453 -7.09 -23.68 -30.31
CA SER A 453 -6.64 -25.07 -30.23
C SER A 453 -5.34 -25.32 -30.98
N TYR A 454 -5.22 -24.83 -32.21
CA TYR A 454 -3.99 -24.97 -32.98
C TYR A 454 -2.84 -24.17 -32.38
N HIS A 455 -3.12 -23.04 -31.78
CA HIS A 455 -2.14 -22.19 -31.09
C HIS A 455 -1.55 -22.96 -29.89
N GLU A 456 -2.37 -23.47 -28.98
CA GLU A 456 -1.92 -24.18 -27.80
C GLU A 456 -1.24 -25.50 -28.15
N VAL A 457 -1.78 -26.27 -29.13
CA VAL A 457 -1.12 -27.48 -29.62
C VAL A 457 0.20 -27.16 -30.30
N GLY A 458 0.32 -26.00 -30.94
CA GLY A 458 1.55 -25.52 -31.53
C GLY A 458 2.68 -25.41 -30.50
N HIS A 459 2.37 -24.78 -29.36
CA HIS A 459 3.30 -24.70 -28.23
C HIS A 459 3.70 -26.09 -27.71
N ALA A 460 2.70 -26.92 -27.44
CA ALA A 460 2.91 -28.25 -26.88
C ALA A 460 3.71 -29.18 -27.81
N LEU A 461 3.37 -29.19 -29.10
CA LEU A 461 4.02 -30.06 -30.08
C LEU A 461 5.47 -29.64 -30.34
N VAL A 462 5.71 -28.32 -30.49
CA VAL A 462 7.08 -27.80 -30.67
C VAL A 462 7.94 -28.14 -29.45
N SER A 463 7.40 -28.01 -28.23
CA SER A 463 8.11 -28.41 -27.01
C SER A 463 8.38 -29.90 -26.96
N ALA A 464 7.40 -30.75 -27.27
CA ALA A 464 7.57 -32.21 -27.24
C ALA A 464 8.56 -32.75 -28.28
N LEU A 465 8.75 -32.02 -29.40
CA LEU A 465 9.74 -32.37 -30.42
C LEU A 465 11.17 -31.98 -30.03
N GLN A 466 11.38 -31.20 -28.98
CA GLN A 466 12.70 -30.73 -28.54
C GLN A 466 13.14 -31.54 -27.32
N LYS A 467 14.41 -31.92 -27.30
CA LYS A 467 15.00 -32.70 -26.21
C LYS A 467 15.16 -31.89 -24.91
N ASP A 468 15.42 -30.60 -25.06
CA ASP A 468 15.80 -29.73 -23.95
C ASP A 468 14.61 -28.88 -23.48
N ALA A 469 13.37 -29.20 -23.87
CA ALA A 469 12.15 -28.52 -23.45
C ALA A 469 11.48 -29.24 -22.27
N GLU A 470 10.76 -28.49 -21.47
CA GLU A 470 9.99 -29.02 -20.33
C GLU A 470 8.80 -29.88 -20.80
N PRO A 471 8.48 -30.98 -20.08
CA PRO A 471 7.36 -31.86 -20.46
C PRO A 471 6.00 -31.17 -20.28
N VAL A 472 5.10 -31.47 -21.23
CA VAL A 472 3.75 -30.95 -21.23
C VAL A 472 2.90 -31.71 -20.22
N GLN A 473 2.35 -31.02 -19.22
CA GLN A 473 1.47 -31.55 -18.19
C GLN A 473 -0.01 -31.50 -18.59
N LYS A 474 -0.42 -30.40 -19.22
CA LYS A 474 -1.80 -30.14 -19.58
C LYS A 474 -1.91 -29.12 -20.72
N ILE A 475 -2.89 -29.29 -21.58
CA ILE A 475 -3.27 -28.33 -22.63
C ILE A 475 -4.75 -28.03 -22.49
N THR A 476 -5.14 -26.76 -22.51
CA THR A 476 -6.56 -26.38 -22.42
C THR A 476 -6.88 -25.16 -23.26
N ILE A 477 -8.11 -25.13 -23.80
CA ILE A 477 -8.68 -23.99 -24.51
C ILE A 477 -9.82 -23.33 -23.73
N VAL A 478 -9.93 -23.65 -22.43
CA VAL A 478 -10.93 -23.05 -21.54
C VAL A 478 -10.44 -21.66 -21.11
N PRO A 479 -11.18 -20.58 -21.44
CA PRO A 479 -10.76 -19.23 -21.10
C PRO A 479 -10.69 -18.98 -19.59
N ARG A 480 -9.66 -18.26 -19.13
CA ARG A 480 -9.44 -17.91 -17.73
C ARG A 480 -9.62 -16.41 -17.46
N THR A 481 -9.84 -16.05 -16.19
CA THR A 481 -10.14 -14.65 -15.80
C THR A 481 -8.95 -13.70 -15.94
N MET A 482 -7.71 -14.19 -15.92
CA MET A 482 -6.51 -13.37 -16.13
C MET A 482 -6.19 -13.07 -17.60
N GLY A 483 -7.11 -13.41 -18.51
CA GLY A 483 -7.02 -13.02 -19.93
C GLY A 483 -6.59 -14.11 -20.88
N ALA A 484 -6.09 -15.25 -20.40
CA ALA A 484 -5.75 -16.40 -21.23
C ALA A 484 -7.01 -16.99 -21.89
N LEU A 485 -6.92 -17.26 -23.19
CA LEU A 485 -7.97 -17.96 -23.96
C LEU A 485 -7.78 -19.47 -23.96
N GLY A 486 -6.55 -19.90 -23.82
CA GLY A 486 -6.04 -21.24 -23.60
C GLY A 486 -4.67 -21.13 -22.92
N TYR A 487 -4.08 -22.25 -22.59
CA TYR A 487 -2.68 -22.33 -22.14
C TYR A 487 -2.17 -23.76 -22.14
N VAL A 488 -0.86 -23.86 -22.26
CA VAL A 488 -0.10 -25.09 -22.05
C VAL A 488 0.57 -25.00 -20.68
N MET A 489 0.36 -26.00 -19.84
CA MET A 489 1.07 -26.13 -18.57
C MET A 489 2.25 -27.08 -18.78
N GLN A 490 3.43 -26.56 -18.56
CA GLN A 490 4.67 -27.33 -18.54
C GLN A 490 5.17 -27.39 -17.11
N VAL A 491 5.70 -28.53 -16.70
CA VAL A 491 6.24 -28.74 -15.36
C VAL A 491 7.60 -29.39 -15.51
N PRO A 492 8.68 -28.80 -15.00
CA PRO A 492 10.00 -29.41 -15.06
C PRO A 492 10.02 -30.72 -14.27
N GLU A 493 10.83 -31.66 -14.70
CA GLU A 493 11.04 -32.93 -13.97
C GLU A 493 11.81 -32.72 -12.68
N GLU A 494 12.73 -31.76 -12.68
CA GLU A 494 13.56 -31.37 -11.55
C GLU A 494 13.66 -29.85 -11.43
N GLU A 495 13.90 -29.32 -10.25
CA GLU A 495 14.17 -27.90 -10.06
C GLU A 495 15.57 -27.54 -10.59
N LYS A 496 15.63 -26.61 -11.53
CA LYS A 496 16.88 -26.14 -12.15
C LYS A 496 17.12 -24.67 -11.79
N TYR A 497 18.36 -24.40 -11.35
CA TYR A 497 18.82 -23.03 -11.06
C TYR A 497 19.61 -22.40 -12.20
N LEU A 498 20.12 -23.23 -13.13
CA LEU A 498 20.92 -22.79 -14.27
C LEU A 498 20.28 -23.31 -15.55
N ASN A 499 20.05 -22.42 -16.51
CA ASN A 499 19.65 -22.77 -17.86
C ASN A 499 20.83 -22.67 -18.81
N THR A 500 20.98 -23.68 -19.61
CA THR A 500 21.96 -23.68 -20.71
C THR A 500 21.47 -22.81 -21.88
N LYS A 501 22.36 -22.44 -22.78
CA LYS A 501 21.98 -21.72 -23.99
C LYS A 501 20.99 -22.53 -24.84
N ALA A 502 21.17 -23.86 -24.94
CA ALA A 502 20.31 -24.76 -25.71
C ALA A 502 18.88 -24.80 -25.12
N GLU A 503 18.74 -24.84 -23.78
CA GLU A 503 17.43 -24.80 -23.11
C GLU A 503 16.70 -23.47 -23.34
N LEU A 504 17.44 -22.36 -23.27
CA LEU A 504 16.83 -21.05 -23.55
C LEU A 504 16.43 -20.89 -25.03
N GLU A 505 17.22 -21.42 -25.95
CA GLU A 505 16.86 -21.47 -27.38
C GLU A 505 15.63 -22.37 -27.62
N ALA A 506 15.58 -23.55 -26.98
CA ALA A 506 14.41 -24.42 -27.04
C ALA A 506 13.14 -23.72 -26.47
N MET A 507 13.29 -22.99 -25.38
CA MET A 507 12.20 -22.18 -24.79
C MET A 507 11.72 -21.10 -25.75
N LEU A 508 12.61 -20.40 -26.47
CA LEU A 508 12.24 -19.43 -27.50
C LEU A 508 11.42 -20.05 -28.63
N VAL A 509 11.87 -21.20 -29.12
CA VAL A 509 11.18 -21.95 -30.20
C VAL A 509 9.80 -22.38 -29.72
N GLY A 510 9.69 -22.90 -28.49
CA GLY A 510 8.42 -23.29 -27.86
C GLY A 510 7.45 -22.11 -27.71
N LEU A 511 7.91 -20.97 -27.22
CA LEU A 511 7.09 -19.76 -27.08
C LEU A 511 6.55 -19.21 -28.41
N LEU A 512 7.29 -19.40 -29.49
CA LEU A 512 6.89 -18.96 -30.83
C LEU A 512 6.03 -20.01 -31.56
N GLY A 513 5.91 -21.22 -31.03
CA GLY A 513 5.19 -22.35 -31.60
C GLY A 513 3.71 -22.08 -31.87
N GLY A 514 3.01 -21.39 -30.96
CA GLY A 514 1.60 -21.05 -31.13
C GLY A 514 1.35 -20.17 -32.35
N ARG A 515 2.13 -19.09 -32.49
CA ARG A 515 2.06 -18.19 -33.65
C ARG A 515 2.46 -18.89 -34.94
N ALA A 516 3.47 -19.74 -34.91
CA ALA A 516 3.91 -20.53 -36.05
C ALA A 516 2.79 -21.50 -36.50
N ALA A 517 2.07 -22.11 -35.56
CA ALA A 517 0.93 -22.98 -35.86
C ALA A 517 -0.21 -22.21 -36.54
N GLU A 518 -0.54 -21.00 -36.07
CA GLU A 518 -1.55 -20.15 -36.72
C GLU A 518 -1.17 -19.88 -38.19
N GLU A 519 0.07 -19.49 -38.48
CA GLU A 519 0.52 -19.20 -39.84
C GLU A 519 0.51 -20.44 -40.72
N VAL A 520 1.04 -21.57 -40.24
CA VAL A 520 1.09 -22.84 -40.98
C VAL A 520 -0.29 -23.40 -41.30
N VAL A 521 -1.27 -23.20 -40.42
CA VAL A 521 -2.61 -23.79 -40.54
C VAL A 521 -3.57 -22.88 -41.29
N PHE A 522 -3.59 -21.60 -40.96
CA PHE A 522 -4.59 -20.65 -41.46
C PHE A 522 -4.01 -19.64 -42.45
N GLY A 523 -2.67 -19.60 -42.63
CA GLY A 523 -2.01 -18.58 -43.48
C GLY A 523 -2.20 -17.16 -42.96
N ASN A 524 -2.63 -17.02 -41.72
CA ASN A 524 -2.88 -15.74 -41.05
C ASN A 524 -2.49 -15.84 -39.56
N VAL A 525 -2.30 -14.73 -38.90
CA VAL A 525 -1.86 -14.64 -37.52
C VAL A 525 -2.77 -13.76 -36.71
N THR A 526 -2.98 -14.08 -35.43
CA THR A 526 -3.86 -13.33 -34.54
C THR A 526 -3.12 -12.54 -33.48
N THR A 527 -3.85 -11.78 -32.67
CA THR A 527 -3.33 -11.06 -31.51
C THR A 527 -3.08 -11.96 -30.30
N GLY A 528 -3.44 -13.25 -30.37
CA GLY A 528 -3.31 -14.22 -29.27
C GLY A 528 -1.87 -14.37 -28.79
N ALA A 529 -0.92 -14.36 -29.71
CA ALA A 529 0.50 -14.54 -29.42
C ALA A 529 1.23 -13.34 -28.78
N SER A 530 0.52 -12.27 -28.38
CA SER A 530 1.16 -11.05 -27.88
C SER A 530 2.03 -11.29 -26.63
N ASN A 531 1.53 -12.06 -25.69
CA ASN A 531 2.25 -12.40 -24.45
C ASN A 531 3.46 -13.30 -24.69
N ASP A 532 3.35 -14.24 -25.63
CA ASP A 532 4.43 -15.17 -25.97
C ASP A 532 5.57 -14.43 -26.69
N ILE A 533 5.24 -13.52 -27.58
CA ILE A 533 6.21 -12.62 -28.22
C ILE A 533 6.92 -11.74 -27.20
N GLU A 534 6.19 -11.21 -26.20
CA GLU A 534 6.78 -10.40 -25.13
C GLU A 534 7.78 -11.22 -24.31
N LYS A 535 7.38 -12.40 -23.86
CA LYS A 535 8.25 -13.33 -23.11
C LYS A 535 9.47 -13.74 -23.94
N ALA A 536 9.27 -14.15 -25.18
CA ALA A 536 10.35 -14.52 -26.09
C ALA A 536 11.35 -13.35 -26.27
N THR A 537 10.83 -12.13 -26.43
CA THR A 537 11.69 -10.92 -26.55
C THR A 537 12.48 -10.67 -25.27
N GLN A 538 11.89 -10.87 -24.09
CA GLN A 538 12.57 -10.71 -22.80
C GLN A 538 13.69 -11.74 -22.64
N ILE A 539 13.45 -13.02 -22.97
CA ILE A 539 14.47 -14.08 -22.92
C ILE A 539 15.60 -13.78 -23.89
N ALA A 540 15.31 -13.48 -25.15
CA ALA A 540 16.32 -13.16 -26.16
C ALA A 540 17.17 -11.95 -25.75
N LYS A 541 16.56 -10.90 -25.19
CA LYS A 541 17.29 -9.76 -24.63
C LYS A 541 18.20 -10.17 -23.47
N ALA A 542 17.72 -10.99 -22.53
CA ALA A 542 18.50 -11.45 -21.40
C ALA A 542 19.70 -12.30 -21.84
N MET A 543 19.51 -13.20 -22.80
CA MET A 543 20.60 -14.02 -23.37
C MET A 543 21.74 -13.15 -23.93
N ILE A 544 21.39 -12.05 -24.60
CA ILE A 544 22.35 -11.15 -25.23
C ILE A 544 22.97 -10.20 -24.21
N THR A 545 22.17 -9.57 -23.37
CA THR A 545 22.61 -8.42 -22.56
C THR A 545 23.08 -8.78 -21.16
N GLN A 546 22.61 -9.90 -20.59
CA GLN A 546 22.88 -10.30 -19.21
C GLN A 546 23.75 -11.57 -19.14
N TYR A 547 23.45 -12.58 -19.95
CA TYR A 547 24.10 -13.90 -19.85
C TYR A 547 25.31 -14.07 -20.75
N GLY A 548 25.61 -13.12 -21.65
CA GLY A 548 26.75 -13.18 -22.55
C GLY A 548 26.70 -14.35 -23.53
N MET A 549 25.47 -14.76 -23.95
CA MET A 549 25.27 -15.92 -24.84
C MET A 549 25.26 -15.56 -26.34
N SER A 550 25.53 -14.30 -26.68
CA SER A 550 25.66 -13.83 -28.06
C SER A 550 27.10 -13.96 -28.54
N GLU A 551 27.30 -14.52 -29.73
CA GLU A 551 28.62 -14.57 -30.36
C GLU A 551 29.16 -13.18 -30.71
N LYS A 552 28.29 -12.24 -31.01
CA LYS A 552 28.63 -10.88 -31.41
C LYS A 552 29.16 -10.02 -30.28
N PHE A 553 28.56 -10.12 -29.10
CA PHE A 553 28.89 -9.30 -27.94
C PHE A 553 29.76 -10.02 -26.91
N GLY A 554 29.86 -11.35 -27.01
CA GLY A 554 30.66 -12.17 -26.12
C GLY A 554 30.31 -12.01 -24.66
N LEU A 555 31.31 -11.84 -23.80
CA LEU A 555 31.15 -11.74 -22.34
C LEU A 555 30.92 -10.31 -21.82
N MET A 556 30.47 -9.39 -22.69
CA MET A 556 30.19 -8.01 -22.27
C MET A 556 28.85 -7.92 -21.57
N GLY A 557 28.82 -7.45 -20.31
CA GLY A 557 27.58 -7.13 -19.59
C GLY A 557 26.99 -5.80 -20.11
N LEU A 558 25.89 -5.89 -20.85
CA LEU A 558 25.28 -4.76 -21.55
C LEU A 558 24.08 -4.19 -20.82
N ALA A 559 23.62 -4.87 -19.76
CA ALA A 559 22.48 -4.43 -18.96
C ALA A 559 22.71 -4.72 -17.46
N SER A 560 22.07 -3.91 -16.63
CA SER A 560 21.90 -4.16 -15.19
C SER A 560 20.44 -4.31 -14.84
N VAL A 561 20.15 -5.14 -13.84
CA VAL A 561 18.80 -5.33 -13.31
C VAL A 561 18.59 -4.35 -12.15
N GLU A 562 17.62 -3.45 -12.30
CA GLU A 562 17.13 -2.59 -11.24
C GLU A 562 15.85 -3.21 -10.66
N HIS A 563 15.62 -3.04 -9.37
CA HIS A 563 14.44 -3.60 -8.68
C HIS A 563 14.34 -5.13 -8.75
N GLU A 564 15.42 -5.80 -8.42
CA GLU A 564 15.57 -7.26 -8.50
C GLU A 564 14.43 -8.04 -7.83
N TYR A 565 13.94 -7.55 -6.68
CA TYR A 565 12.90 -8.21 -5.90
C TYR A 565 11.45 -7.86 -6.30
N LEU A 566 11.25 -7.02 -7.32
CA LEU A 566 9.92 -6.70 -7.84
C LEU A 566 9.76 -7.18 -9.29
N ASN A 567 9.96 -6.27 -10.22
CA ASN A 567 9.69 -6.53 -11.64
C ASN A 567 10.97 -6.67 -12.48
N GLY A 568 12.13 -6.59 -11.84
CA GLY A 568 13.42 -6.75 -12.51
C GLY A 568 13.59 -5.81 -13.70
N ARG A 569 13.46 -4.50 -13.50
CA ARG A 569 13.62 -3.55 -14.61
C ARG A 569 15.04 -3.61 -15.14
N VAL A 570 15.18 -4.03 -16.39
CA VAL A 570 16.44 -4.08 -17.08
C VAL A 570 16.77 -2.71 -17.67
N THR A 571 17.92 -2.17 -17.29
CA THR A 571 18.44 -0.89 -17.82
C THR A 571 19.70 -1.20 -18.64
N LEU A 572 19.72 -0.73 -19.89
CA LEU A 572 20.89 -0.91 -20.78
C LEU A 572 22.02 0.03 -20.34
N ASN A 573 23.23 -0.51 -20.25
CA ASN A 573 24.47 0.18 -19.88
C ASN A 573 25.40 0.36 -21.10
N CYS A 574 24.82 0.70 -22.24
CA CYS A 574 25.56 0.82 -23.50
C CYS A 574 25.12 2.08 -24.28
N GLY A 575 25.92 2.48 -25.25
CA GLY A 575 25.57 3.60 -26.13
C GLY A 575 24.51 3.22 -27.18
N ASP A 576 23.87 4.22 -27.78
CA ASP A 576 22.75 4.05 -28.70
C ASP A 576 23.10 3.16 -29.93
N ALA A 577 24.34 3.23 -30.43
CA ALA A 577 24.78 2.36 -31.54
C ALA A 577 24.77 0.88 -31.13
N THR A 578 25.27 0.55 -29.93
CA THR A 578 25.25 -0.81 -29.41
C THR A 578 23.82 -1.27 -29.11
N ALA A 579 22.96 -0.39 -28.58
CA ALA A 579 21.55 -0.70 -28.36
C ALA A 579 20.84 -1.08 -29.68
N THR A 580 21.09 -0.36 -30.76
CA THR A 580 20.57 -0.69 -32.09
C THR A 580 21.04 -2.07 -32.56
N GLU A 581 22.30 -2.41 -32.31
CA GLU A 581 22.84 -3.70 -32.67
C GLU A 581 22.29 -4.86 -31.82
N ILE A 582 21.98 -4.59 -30.53
CA ILE A 582 21.26 -5.54 -29.67
C ILE A 582 19.88 -5.82 -30.26
N ASP A 583 19.13 -4.78 -30.64
CA ASP A 583 17.81 -4.96 -31.23
C ASP A 583 17.86 -5.77 -32.55
N HIS A 584 18.87 -5.58 -33.39
CA HIS A 584 19.08 -6.39 -34.60
C HIS A 584 19.36 -7.86 -34.28
N GLU A 585 20.19 -8.14 -33.27
CA GLU A 585 20.50 -9.51 -32.87
C GLU A 585 19.29 -10.20 -32.23
N VAL A 586 18.50 -9.49 -31.40
CA VAL A 586 17.22 -9.98 -30.87
C VAL A 586 16.25 -10.33 -32.00
N MET A 587 16.07 -9.44 -32.98
CA MET A 587 15.20 -9.70 -34.12
C MET A 587 15.66 -10.93 -34.92
N LYS A 588 16.97 -11.08 -35.10
CA LYS A 588 17.56 -12.23 -35.79
C LYS A 588 17.25 -13.52 -35.04
N MET A 589 17.53 -13.56 -33.73
CA MET A 589 17.31 -14.75 -32.87
C MET A 589 15.83 -15.14 -32.86
N LEU A 590 14.90 -14.19 -32.67
CA LEU A 590 13.48 -14.46 -32.70
C LEU A 590 13.00 -14.97 -34.07
N LYS A 591 13.54 -14.44 -35.18
CA LYS A 591 13.22 -14.91 -36.50
C LYS A 591 13.73 -16.32 -36.76
N GLU A 592 14.94 -16.63 -36.37
CA GLU A 592 15.52 -17.97 -36.52
C GLU A 592 14.71 -19.00 -35.71
N SER A 593 14.41 -18.71 -34.44
CA SER A 593 13.57 -19.55 -33.59
C SER A 593 12.14 -19.72 -34.19
N TYR A 594 11.57 -18.70 -34.76
CA TYR A 594 10.25 -18.76 -35.39
C TYR A 594 10.23 -19.64 -36.66
N GLU A 595 11.23 -19.51 -37.53
CA GLU A 595 11.35 -20.36 -38.73
C GLU A 595 11.61 -21.81 -38.34
N GLN A 596 12.37 -22.07 -37.28
CA GLN A 596 12.58 -23.41 -36.75
C GLN A 596 11.24 -24.02 -36.24
N ALA A 597 10.48 -23.30 -35.43
CA ALA A 597 9.16 -23.73 -34.97
C ALA A 597 8.23 -24.05 -36.15
N LYS A 598 8.22 -23.17 -37.16
CA LYS A 598 7.42 -23.33 -38.36
C LYS A 598 7.81 -24.57 -39.17
N GLN A 599 9.12 -24.81 -39.33
CA GLN A 599 9.62 -26.02 -40.01
C GLN A 599 9.16 -27.29 -39.29
N MET A 600 9.35 -27.36 -37.96
CA MET A 600 8.91 -28.48 -37.13
C MET A 600 7.41 -28.77 -37.29
N LEU A 601 6.58 -27.74 -37.25
CA LEU A 601 5.13 -27.88 -37.42
C LEU A 601 4.72 -28.28 -38.84
N CYS A 602 5.45 -27.87 -39.87
CA CYS A 602 5.21 -28.30 -41.25
C CYS A 602 5.54 -29.78 -41.43
N GLU A 603 6.66 -30.27 -40.85
CA GLU A 603 7.09 -31.66 -40.91
C GLU A 603 6.11 -32.58 -40.17
N HIS A 604 5.60 -32.12 -39.00
CA HIS A 604 4.68 -32.88 -38.16
C HIS A 604 3.20 -32.43 -38.28
N ARG A 605 2.82 -31.91 -39.46
CA ARG A 605 1.48 -31.34 -39.70
C ARG A 605 0.33 -32.34 -39.38
N LYS A 606 0.47 -33.60 -39.66
CA LYS A 606 -0.58 -34.60 -39.37
C LYS A 606 -0.76 -34.78 -37.87
N THR A 607 0.29 -34.78 -37.13
CA THR A 607 0.29 -34.88 -35.66
C THR A 607 -0.36 -33.64 -35.04
N LEU A 608 -0.01 -32.44 -35.54
CA LEU A 608 -0.66 -31.19 -35.16
C LEU A 608 -2.19 -31.24 -35.38
N ASP A 609 -2.63 -31.67 -36.58
CA ASP A 609 -4.06 -31.72 -36.91
C ASP A 609 -4.81 -32.76 -36.03
N LYS A 610 -4.18 -33.90 -35.72
CA LYS A 610 -4.79 -34.95 -34.88
C LYS A 610 -5.00 -34.51 -33.44
N ILE A 611 -3.94 -33.91 -32.84
CA ILE A 611 -4.00 -33.40 -31.47
C ILE A 611 -4.97 -32.24 -31.36
N ALA A 612 -4.95 -31.27 -32.30
CA ALA A 612 -5.85 -30.15 -32.31
C ALA A 612 -7.32 -30.58 -32.44
N ALA A 613 -7.64 -31.57 -33.29
CA ALA A 613 -8.98 -32.09 -33.40
C ALA A 613 -9.48 -32.72 -32.07
N PHE A 614 -8.62 -33.47 -31.40
CA PHE A 614 -8.93 -34.04 -30.09
C PHE A 614 -9.12 -32.98 -29.01
N LEU A 615 -8.27 -31.92 -28.98
CA LEU A 615 -8.39 -30.81 -28.07
C LEU A 615 -9.67 -29.99 -28.31
N ILE A 616 -10.10 -29.81 -29.53
CA ILE A 616 -11.37 -29.15 -29.87
C ILE A 616 -12.56 -29.92 -29.30
N GLU A 617 -12.53 -31.22 -29.31
CA GLU A 617 -13.60 -32.07 -28.77
C GLU A 617 -13.61 -32.07 -27.25
N ARG A 618 -12.47 -32.25 -26.61
CA ARG A 618 -12.31 -32.44 -25.17
C ARG A 618 -12.17 -31.18 -24.37
N GLU A 619 -11.79 -30.03 -25.01
CA GLU A 619 -11.46 -28.72 -24.44
C GLU A 619 -10.22 -28.71 -23.53
N THR A 620 -9.88 -29.86 -22.96
CA THR A 620 -8.72 -30.04 -22.08
C THR A 620 -8.19 -31.43 -22.24
N ILE A 621 -6.86 -31.57 -22.41
CA ILE A 621 -6.15 -32.83 -22.47
C ILE A 621 -4.99 -32.85 -21.49
N THR A 622 -4.75 -34.01 -20.89
CA THR A 622 -3.62 -34.23 -19.98
C THR A 622 -2.34 -34.50 -20.78
N GLY A 623 -1.16 -34.24 -20.15
CA GLY A 623 0.11 -34.58 -20.80
C GLY A 623 0.22 -36.03 -21.20
N LYS A 624 -0.35 -36.95 -20.41
CA LYS A 624 -0.38 -38.39 -20.76
C LYS A 624 -1.17 -38.65 -22.03
N GLU A 625 -2.41 -38.14 -22.14
CA GLU A 625 -3.23 -38.25 -23.35
C GLU A 625 -2.57 -37.59 -24.57
N PHE A 626 -1.90 -36.44 -24.35
CA PHE A 626 -1.14 -35.76 -25.39
C PHE A 626 0.01 -36.64 -25.91
N MET A 627 0.81 -37.22 -25.03
CA MET A 627 1.93 -38.07 -25.40
C MET A 627 1.46 -39.40 -26.06
N GLU A 628 0.34 -39.96 -25.63
CA GLU A 628 -0.25 -41.13 -26.29
C GLU A 628 -0.63 -40.84 -27.76
N ILE A 629 -1.31 -39.71 -28.01
CA ILE A 629 -1.69 -39.28 -29.37
C ILE A 629 -0.45 -38.92 -30.19
N PHE A 630 0.56 -38.29 -29.58
CA PHE A 630 1.83 -37.94 -30.20
C PHE A 630 2.59 -39.17 -30.68
N HIS A 631 2.81 -40.17 -29.80
CA HIS A 631 3.47 -41.43 -30.15
C HIS A 631 2.74 -42.21 -31.23
N GLU A 632 1.40 -42.28 -31.13
CA GLU A 632 0.56 -42.97 -32.14
C GLU A 632 0.67 -42.26 -33.50
N ALA A 633 0.73 -40.92 -33.54
CA ALA A 633 0.79 -40.17 -34.78
C ALA A 633 2.17 -40.23 -35.44
N GLU A 634 3.24 -40.27 -34.63
CA GLU A 634 4.63 -40.38 -35.10
C GLU A 634 5.08 -41.82 -35.34
N GLY A 635 4.25 -42.82 -35.00
CA GLY A 635 4.58 -44.23 -35.17
C GLY A 635 5.71 -44.71 -34.23
N ILE A 636 5.87 -44.05 -33.09
CA ILE A 636 6.82 -44.43 -32.07
C ILE A 636 6.15 -45.54 -31.25
N GLU A 637 6.59 -46.81 -31.39
CA GLU A 637 6.10 -47.90 -30.53
C GLU A 637 6.39 -47.52 -29.06
N GLY A 638 5.29 -47.33 -28.31
CA GLY A 638 5.35 -46.94 -26.93
C GLY A 638 6.10 -47.98 -26.10
N LYS A 639 7.29 -47.67 -25.62
CA LYS A 639 7.73 -48.20 -24.34
C LYS A 639 6.77 -47.61 -23.30
N GLU A 640 5.97 -48.47 -22.64
CA GLU A 640 5.32 -48.12 -21.39
C GLU A 640 6.37 -47.44 -20.52
N PRO A 641 6.06 -46.26 -19.89
CA PRO A 641 6.94 -45.72 -18.88
C PRO A 641 7.09 -46.82 -17.83
N GLU A 642 8.32 -47.33 -17.66
CA GLU A 642 8.62 -48.19 -16.52
C GLU A 642 8.14 -47.46 -15.28
N PRO A 643 7.30 -48.09 -14.43
CA PRO A 643 6.96 -47.50 -13.14
C PRO A 643 8.31 -47.30 -12.44
N ALA A 644 8.55 -46.09 -11.96
CA ALA A 644 9.74 -45.76 -11.18
C ALA A 644 9.87 -46.85 -10.11
N GLU A 645 10.84 -47.76 -10.32
CA GLU A 645 11.24 -48.68 -9.29
C GLU A 645 11.63 -47.83 -8.11
N THR A 646 10.82 -47.90 -7.07
CA THR A 646 11.21 -47.51 -5.73
C THR A 646 12.56 -48.18 -5.52
N ALA A 647 13.60 -47.39 -5.56
CA ALA A 647 14.94 -47.78 -5.12
C ALA A 647 14.79 -48.21 -3.64
N VAL A 648 14.58 -49.50 -3.47
CA VAL A 648 14.73 -50.15 -2.15
C VAL A 648 16.17 -49.87 -1.77
N GLU A 649 16.39 -49.05 -0.77
CA GLU A 649 17.63 -48.87 -0.08
C GLU A 649 18.31 -50.24 0.15
N ALA A 650 19.30 -50.51 -0.65
CA ALA A 650 20.26 -51.57 -0.33
C ALA A 650 21.03 -51.06 0.90
N THR A 651 20.68 -51.51 2.06
CA THR A 651 21.50 -51.43 3.25
C THR A 651 22.90 -51.97 2.91
N PRO A 652 23.99 -51.22 3.09
CA PRO A 652 25.32 -51.78 2.95
C PRO A 652 25.53 -52.78 4.07
N GLU A 653 25.65 -54.06 3.70
CA GLU A 653 26.18 -55.10 4.59
C GLU A 653 27.55 -54.64 5.07
N THR A 654 27.69 -54.48 6.34
CA THR A 654 28.96 -54.31 7.06
C THR A 654 29.78 -55.58 6.92
N PRO A 655 30.99 -55.56 6.37
CA PRO A 655 31.91 -56.70 6.52
C PRO A 655 32.33 -56.79 7.97
N ASP A 656 32.28 -58.03 8.50
CA ASP A 656 32.76 -58.44 9.79
C ASP A 656 34.19 -57.94 10.05
N ALA A 657 34.36 -57.15 11.08
CA ALA A 657 35.68 -56.76 11.58
C ALA A 657 36.22 -57.87 12.45
N GLU A 658 37.24 -58.58 11.94
CA GLU A 658 38.18 -59.34 12.82
C GLU A 658 39.03 -58.38 13.67
N PRO A 659 39.36 -58.76 14.91
CA PRO A 659 40.10 -57.88 15.82
C PRO A 659 41.59 -57.88 15.49
N MET A 660 42.15 -56.75 15.07
CA MET A 660 43.60 -56.58 15.01
C MET A 660 44.15 -56.01 16.32
N THR A 661 45.13 -56.75 16.82
CA THR A 661 45.95 -56.54 17.99
C THR A 661 46.72 -55.22 17.96
N GLU A 662 46.88 -54.65 19.16
CA GLU A 662 47.83 -53.62 19.56
C GLU A 662 49.26 -53.96 19.09
N ALA A 663 49.90 -53.10 18.29
CA ALA A 663 51.35 -52.83 18.36
C ALA A 663 51.75 -51.64 17.46
N ALA A 664 52.58 -50.79 18.07
CA ALA A 664 53.50 -49.83 17.47
C ALA A 664 52.94 -48.40 17.14
N LEU A 665 52.88 -47.60 18.18
CA LEU A 665 53.21 -46.19 18.18
C LEU A 665 54.75 -46.07 17.98
N GLN A 666 55.19 -45.42 16.92
CA GLN A 666 56.54 -44.82 16.86
C GLN A 666 56.37 -43.37 16.48
N GLU A 667 56.82 -42.55 17.41
CA GLU A 667 57.00 -41.11 17.30
C GLU A 667 58.13 -40.84 16.27
N GLU A 668 57.89 -39.95 15.31
CA GLU A 668 58.97 -39.23 14.61
C GLU A 668 58.91 -37.76 15.05
N GLU A 669 59.81 -37.42 15.95
CA GLU A 669 60.22 -36.08 16.31
C GLU A 669 61.05 -35.49 15.14
N VAL A 670 60.55 -34.43 14.50
CA VAL A 670 61.36 -33.61 13.60
C VAL A 670 61.73 -32.31 14.31
N THR A 671 62.98 -32.26 14.67
CA THR A 671 63.67 -31.11 15.28
C THR A 671 63.68 -29.92 14.36
N ALA A 672 63.27 -28.77 14.88
CA ALA A 672 63.41 -27.46 14.26
C ALA A 672 64.66 -26.77 14.80
N ASP A 673 65.61 -26.42 13.95
CA ASP A 673 66.69 -25.47 14.22
C ASP A 673 66.27 -24.03 13.92
N PRO A 674 66.69 -23.04 14.73
CA PRO A 674 66.30 -21.66 14.58
C PRO A 674 67.24 -20.88 13.67
N VAL A 675 66.68 -20.21 12.64
CA VAL A 675 67.42 -19.17 11.88
C VAL A 675 66.93 -17.80 12.29
N SER A 676 67.88 -17.11 12.92
CA SER A 676 67.85 -15.67 13.14
C SER A 676 68.01 -14.93 11.78
N ASP A 677 67.21 -13.95 11.51
CA ASP A 677 67.71 -12.74 10.86
C ASP A 677 66.71 -11.55 10.99
N THR A 678 67.30 -10.45 11.36
CA THR A 678 66.77 -9.10 11.60
C THR A 678 66.29 -8.41 10.31
N PRO A 679 65.27 -7.56 10.32
CA PRO A 679 64.84 -6.82 9.12
C PRO A 679 65.65 -5.54 8.94
N GLU A 680 66.20 -5.32 7.77
CA GLU A 680 66.72 -4.05 7.27
C GLU A 680 65.61 -3.08 6.93
N GLU A 681 65.73 -1.87 7.49
CA GLU A 681 64.97 -0.67 7.12
C GLU A 681 65.30 -0.25 5.67
N LYS A 682 64.32 -0.21 4.79
CA LYS A 682 64.37 0.55 3.54
C LYS A 682 63.53 1.81 3.66
N LYS A 683 64.24 2.96 3.70
CA LYS A 683 63.70 4.33 3.56
C LYS A 683 62.92 4.45 2.25
N VAL A 684 61.70 4.94 2.38
CA VAL A 684 60.88 5.43 1.26
C VAL A 684 61.21 6.91 1.08
N GLN A 685 61.63 7.26 -0.12
CA GLN A 685 61.82 8.65 -0.57
C GLN A 685 60.48 9.26 -0.95
N GLU A 686 60.25 10.47 -0.46
CA GLU A 686 59.19 11.37 -0.92
C GLU A 686 59.40 11.79 -2.37
N PRO A 687 58.37 11.96 -3.19
CA PRO A 687 58.48 12.69 -4.44
C PRO A 687 58.22 14.20 -4.25
N VAL A 688 59.10 14.92 -4.88
CA VAL A 688 59.25 16.36 -5.04
C VAL A 688 57.96 17.01 -5.61
N LYS A 689 57.62 18.17 -5.05
CA LYS A 689 56.67 19.15 -5.62
C LYS A 689 57.31 19.76 -6.89
N GLU A 690 56.52 19.81 -7.96
CA GLU A 690 56.75 20.74 -9.07
C GLU A 690 55.60 21.74 -9.13
N ASP A 691 56.01 22.99 -9.16
CA ASP A 691 55.23 24.23 -9.21
C ASP A 691 54.69 24.54 -10.61
N SER A 692 53.51 25.18 -10.58
CA SER A 692 53.09 26.31 -11.41
C SER A 692 53.02 26.21 -12.93
N GLN A 693 51.87 26.49 -13.50
CA GLN A 693 51.65 27.81 -14.13
C GLN A 693 50.19 27.98 -14.61
N GLU A 694 49.63 29.07 -14.13
CA GLU A 694 48.42 29.70 -14.70
C GLU A 694 48.68 30.14 -16.15
N SER A 695 47.65 30.08 -16.96
CA SER A 695 47.26 31.19 -17.83
C SER A 695 45.87 30.96 -18.46
N PRO A 696 45.05 32.00 -18.65
CA PRO A 696 43.65 31.99 -18.99
C PRO A 696 43.42 32.27 -20.46
N ILE A 697 42.34 31.76 -21.05
CA ILE A 697 41.69 32.27 -22.28
C ILE A 697 40.19 32.00 -22.17
N GLN A 698 39.41 33.03 -22.04
CA GLN A 698 38.46 33.70 -22.96
C GLN A 698 37.89 32.81 -24.08
N GLU A 699 36.63 32.51 -24.12
CA GLU A 699 35.41 33.05 -24.71
C GLU A 699 34.20 32.19 -24.32
#